data_da05ffc0d83a6e4ba899c440ad63adac
#
_entry.id   da05ffc0d83a6e4ba899c440ad63adac
#
_cell.length_a   1.000
_cell.length_b   1.000
_cell.length_c   1.000
_cell.angle_alpha   90.00
_cell.angle_beta   90.00
_cell.angle_gamma   90.00
#
_symmetry.space_group_name_H-M   'P 1'
#
loop_
_entity.id
_entity.type
_entity.pdbx_description
1 polymer ?
#
loop_
_entity_poly.entity_id
_entity_poly.type
_entity_poly.pdbx_seq_one_letter_code
_entity_poly.pdbx_strand_id
1 'polypeptide(L)'
;MPTVNGWLRIESQNVPLNGVLILDGNRALTSIPLQATAVDRMLYSQIFQTSDIATGLFVVNTWAIAATLDISLVRGDGTTSAQKSIDLPSNSKMSTVMRDVFPSAADQTSGYVVIRSSLPVYSVGILAANSGAFASSIAPSRPPDTFAPNPTVAPPKITIIDPPAYVQTGTTLRLLIENLAGDGTFLLGDQVLPSRQSPFGIFLIDIPAIEPGLVNLRVRGGGMESDPVTLRVAPSDNLFVQNISGQAFYQKIDVTDAGLDLNHPVMVPIRNARIEVLSRSSQSIVSVSQTDQAGHFEVPVSFDANLTVRVVSRLRTAGLRVADNTNLNAIYPISIDIDGRQPNLGVVLADTSRVSGAFNILEIVQRANETIRGADPSIDPPPLAIFWSTKNTRRTGNIAQGFVGTSFFNVANNTAYILGDRNDDSDEFDDSVIAHEYGHMIAARFSRDDSPGGETHLGDVLDPRVAWSEGWANFFSAVVRNDSIWRDDSGPSGVNVYRFDLRDRIPAGDRPGYWSETSVGTLLWELYEGSDSTGNVRYPFSEIWTAFSDLRNDRFVYLPYFLEHFAARYPAAIDALQPVAQLRSIDFRANVRPSVTMPFPRPMAGNTVTGYVDSVTPHRTNLMQSSHYWSFTTTGGAASIRMDITGLGPAGNPNANDLDIFLMDMNGRLLDRSDRGLNGQSELISIRLPAGTYVVEVRGFYIKAETGNVVFNSGDYRLTVAVQ
;
A
#
# COMPACT_ATOMS: atom_id res chain seq x y z
N MET A 1 -18.75 3.52 42.99
CA MET A 1 -18.68 2.15 42.44
C MET A 1 -17.30 1.59 42.73
N PRO A 2 -17.14 0.34 43.07
CA PRO A 2 -15.80 -0.21 43.25
C PRO A 2 -15.03 -0.14 41.94
N THR A 3 -13.80 0.35 42.00
CA THR A 3 -12.91 0.43 40.84
C THR A 3 -12.50 -0.97 40.43
N VAL A 4 -12.91 -1.44 39.25
CA VAL A 4 -12.48 -2.74 38.73
C VAL A 4 -11.24 -2.49 37.85
N ASN A 5 -10.14 -3.13 38.21
CA ASN A 5 -8.90 -3.09 37.43
C ASN A 5 -8.69 -4.46 36.77
N GLY A 6 -8.72 -4.51 35.46
CA GLY A 6 -8.62 -5.78 34.70
C GLY A 6 -8.36 -5.55 33.20
N TRP A 7 -8.54 -6.60 32.47
CA TRP A 7 -8.55 -6.60 30.99
C TRP A 7 -9.69 -7.48 30.50
N LEU A 8 -10.13 -7.23 29.27
CA LEU A 8 -11.24 -7.96 28.66
C LEU A 8 -10.71 -8.75 27.46
N ARG A 9 -11.02 -10.05 27.42
CA ARG A 9 -10.84 -10.90 26.26
C ARG A 9 -12.21 -11.19 25.66
N ILE A 10 -12.33 -10.95 24.35
CA ILE A 10 -13.54 -11.27 23.58
C ILE A 10 -13.16 -12.33 22.58
N GLU A 11 -13.85 -13.46 22.60
CA GLU A 11 -13.65 -14.57 21.67
C GLU A 11 -14.88 -14.70 20.78
N SER A 12 -14.65 -14.90 19.49
CA SER A 12 -15.68 -15.23 18.51
C SER A 12 -15.37 -16.57 17.88
N GLN A 13 -16.38 -17.41 17.76
CA GLN A 13 -16.30 -18.64 16.96
C GLN A 13 -16.73 -18.30 15.55
N ASN A 14 -15.80 -18.37 14.59
CA ASN A 14 -16.04 -18.27 13.14
C ASN A 14 -16.27 -16.86 12.55
N VAL A 15 -16.14 -15.76 13.29
CA VAL A 15 -16.26 -14.39 12.74
C VAL A 15 -15.11 -13.52 13.26
N PRO A 16 -14.33 -12.85 12.40
CA PRO A 16 -13.37 -11.85 12.85
C PRO A 16 -14.09 -10.70 13.58
N LEU A 17 -13.60 -10.32 14.75
CA LEU A 17 -14.13 -9.19 15.50
C LEU A 17 -13.25 -7.97 15.28
N ASN A 18 -13.85 -6.88 14.81
CA ASN A 18 -13.27 -5.55 14.88
C ASN A 18 -14.09 -4.69 15.83
N GLY A 19 -13.43 -3.87 16.62
CA GLY A 19 -14.13 -3.02 17.55
C GLY A 19 -13.22 -2.06 18.29
N VAL A 20 -13.83 -1.17 19.04
CA VAL A 20 -13.15 -0.25 19.95
C VAL A 20 -13.80 -0.32 21.33
N LEU A 21 -12.98 -0.21 22.37
CA LEU A 21 -13.46 0.02 23.72
C LEU A 21 -13.53 1.54 23.92
N ILE A 22 -14.70 2.05 24.26
CA ILE A 22 -14.88 3.46 24.61
C ILE A 22 -14.74 3.61 26.11
N LEU A 23 -13.80 4.45 26.54
CA LEU A 23 -13.64 4.84 27.93
C LEU A 23 -14.24 6.24 28.10
N ASP A 24 -15.32 6.33 28.84
CA ASP A 24 -15.97 7.58 29.23
C ASP A 24 -15.55 7.92 30.66
N GLY A 25 -14.78 9.01 30.83
CA GLY A 25 -14.44 9.62 32.09
C GLY A 25 -15.18 10.94 32.25
N ASN A 26 -15.31 11.43 33.46
CA ASN A 26 -16.05 12.65 33.78
C ASN A 26 -15.62 13.93 32.99
N ARG A 27 -14.50 13.88 32.26
CA ARG A 27 -13.94 15.03 31.50
C ARG A 27 -13.26 14.64 30.20
N ALA A 28 -13.09 13.35 29.92
CA ALA A 28 -12.42 12.89 28.71
C ALA A 28 -13.02 11.59 28.19
N LEU A 29 -13.25 11.53 26.91
CA LEU A 29 -13.67 10.35 26.16
C LEU A 29 -12.49 9.86 25.33
N THR A 30 -12.16 8.58 25.37
CA THR A 30 -11.16 7.98 24.48
C THR A 30 -11.62 6.62 23.99
N SER A 31 -11.19 6.25 22.80
CA SER A 31 -11.40 4.93 22.23
C SER A 31 -10.10 4.15 22.20
N ILE A 32 -10.16 2.87 22.57
CA ILE A 32 -9.04 1.95 22.49
C ILE A 32 -9.38 0.89 21.43
N PRO A 33 -8.63 0.79 20.34
CA PRO A 33 -8.90 -0.24 19.33
C PRO A 33 -8.65 -1.63 19.92
N LEU A 34 -9.52 -2.57 19.59
CA LEU A 34 -9.31 -3.97 19.93
C LEU A 34 -8.10 -4.50 19.15
N GLN A 35 -7.22 -5.21 19.86
CA GLN A 35 -6.06 -5.85 19.24
C GLN A 35 -6.36 -7.31 18.98
N ALA A 36 -6.31 -7.71 17.70
CA ALA A 36 -6.54 -9.08 17.29
C ALA A 36 -5.31 -9.98 17.48
N THR A 37 -4.11 -9.41 17.49
CA THR A 37 -2.85 -10.15 17.57
C THR A 37 -1.94 -9.58 18.65
N ALA A 38 -1.32 -10.47 19.42
CA ALA A 38 -0.24 -10.11 20.31
C ALA A 38 1.06 -9.89 19.50
N VAL A 39 1.92 -8.99 19.96
CA VAL A 39 3.20 -8.66 19.33
C VAL A 39 4.32 -8.62 20.36
N ASP A 40 5.53 -8.93 19.92
CA ASP A 40 6.75 -8.95 20.75
C ASP A 40 7.57 -7.66 20.62
N ARG A 41 7.23 -6.80 19.66
CA ARG A 41 7.91 -5.51 19.42
C ARG A 41 6.88 -4.43 19.16
N MET A 42 7.01 -3.32 19.86
CA MET A 42 6.07 -2.21 19.80
C MET A 42 6.82 -0.88 19.77
N LEU A 43 6.39 0.01 18.87
CA LEU A 43 6.84 1.39 18.79
C LEU A 43 5.65 2.31 19.06
N TYR A 44 5.77 3.17 20.05
CA TYR A 44 4.85 4.28 20.29
C TYR A 44 5.51 5.56 19.78
N SER A 45 5.06 6.03 18.63
CA SER A 45 5.69 7.13 17.87
C SER A 45 5.53 8.50 18.49
N GLN A 46 4.74 8.63 19.54
CA GLN A 46 4.52 9.88 20.26
C GLN A 46 4.71 9.66 21.75
N ILE A 47 5.48 10.55 22.36
CA ILE A 47 5.61 10.61 23.81
C ILE A 47 5.54 12.06 24.27
N PHE A 48 4.75 12.28 25.30
CA PHE A 48 4.69 13.52 26.05
C PHE A 48 4.79 13.20 27.51
N GLN A 49 5.78 13.77 28.17
CA GLN A 49 5.98 13.66 29.59
C GLN A 49 6.36 15.02 30.14
N THR A 50 5.40 15.73 30.67
CA THR A 50 5.53 17.04 31.28
C THR A 50 4.76 17.07 32.61
N SER A 51 4.76 18.21 33.31
CA SER A 51 3.88 18.39 34.47
C SER A 51 2.40 18.22 34.16
N ASP A 52 1.98 18.51 32.93
CA ASP A 52 0.58 18.60 32.55
C ASP A 52 0.07 17.42 31.72
N ILE A 53 0.96 16.72 31.01
CA ILE A 53 0.62 15.63 30.10
C ILE A 53 1.49 14.43 30.43
N ALA A 54 0.88 13.24 30.44
CA ALA A 54 1.56 11.96 30.65
C ALA A 54 1.25 10.99 29.53
N THR A 55 2.26 10.21 29.13
CA THR A 55 2.09 9.01 28.32
C THR A 55 2.00 7.79 29.22
N GLY A 56 0.86 7.12 29.19
CA GLY A 56 0.62 5.86 29.88
C GLY A 56 0.83 4.66 28.96
N LEU A 57 1.23 3.55 29.53
CA LEU A 57 1.34 2.25 28.87
C LEU A 57 0.49 1.21 29.57
N PHE A 58 -0.24 0.44 28.76
CA PHE A 58 -1.01 -0.72 29.18
C PHE A 58 -0.48 -1.93 28.40
N VAL A 59 0.03 -2.92 29.10
CA VAL A 59 0.56 -4.14 28.51
C VAL A 59 -0.08 -5.34 29.18
N VAL A 60 -0.59 -6.29 28.40
CA VAL A 60 -1.27 -7.49 28.88
C VAL A 60 -0.50 -8.73 28.44
N ASN A 61 -0.03 -9.50 29.41
CA ASN A 61 0.51 -10.83 29.21
C ASN A 61 -0.61 -11.87 29.41
N THR A 62 -1.01 -12.53 28.34
CA THR A 62 -2.04 -13.60 28.38
C THR A 62 -1.42 -15.01 28.43
N TRP A 63 -0.11 -15.11 28.53
CA TRP A 63 0.60 -16.38 28.64
C TRP A 63 0.60 -16.92 30.09
N ALA A 64 0.68 -18.23 30.23
CA ALA A 64 0.79 -18.90 31.53
C ALA A 64 2.17 -18.73 32.19
N ILE A 65 3.11 -18.07 31.56
CA ILE A 65 4.46 -17.75 32.05
C ILE A 65 4.71 -16.24 32.00
N ALA A 66 5.69 -15.78 32.77
CA ALA A 66 6.05 -14.37 32.82
C ALA A 66 6.68 -13.91 31.46
N ALA A 67 6.39 -12.70 31.07
CA ALA A 67 7.03 -12.01 29.92
C ALA A 67 7.96 -10.92 30.46
N THR A 68 9.19 -10.83 29.95
CA THR A 68 10.11 -9.73 30.26
C THR A 68 9.91 -8.63 29.20
N LEU A 69 9.68 -7.40 29.65
CA LEU A 69 9.49 -6.21 28.84
C LEU A 69 10.72 -5.33 28.93
N ASP A 70 11.45 -5.15 27.83
CA ASP A 70 12.53 -4.18 27.72
C ASP A 70 11.97 -2.89 27.13
N ILE A 71 11.92 -1.84 27.93
CA ILE A 71 11.33 -0.55 27.59
C ILE A 71 12.43 0.47 27.41
N SER A 72 12.49 1.10 26.24
CA SER A 72 13.44 2.16 25.90
C SER A 72 12.71 3.44 25.60
N LEU A 73 13.11 4.52 26.28
CA LEU A 73 12.67 5.88 26.01
C LEU A 73 13.70 6.56 25.11
N VAL A 74 13.28 7.03 23.94
CA VAL A 74 14.15 7.61 22.92
C VAL A 74 13.74 9.04 22.63
N ARG A 75 14.71 9.94 22.54
CA ARG A 75 14.50 11.35 22.20
C ARG A 75 14.20 11.54 20.71
N GLY A 76 13.73 12.74 20.34
CA GLY A 76 13.47 13.09 18.95
C GLY A 76 14.70 13.08 18.04
N ASP A 77 15.90 13.14 18.60
CA ASP A 77 17.19 13.02 17.89
C ASP A 77 17.67 11.57 17.72
N GLY A 78 16.88 10.59 18.20
CA GLY A 78 17.21 9.17 18.15
C GLY A 78 18.09 8.66 19.29
N THR A 79 18.54 9.51 20.22
CA THR A 79 19.33 9.06 21.37
C THR A 79 18.44 8.42 22.44
N THR A 80 18.90 7.32 23.03
CA THR A 80 18.19 6.67 24.14
C THR A 80 18.33 7.51 25.41
N SER A 81 17.19 7.93 25.95
CA SER A 81 17.10 8.75 27.15
C SER A 81 17.15 7.90 28.43
N ALA A 82 16.46 6.75 28.42
CA ALA A 82 16.41 5.80 29.53
C ALA A 82 15.98 4.41 29.05
N GLN A 83 16.38 3.38 29.81
CA GLN A 83 15.97 1.98 29.57
C GLN A 83 15.64 1.27 30.86
N LYS A 84 14.70 0.32 30.81
CA LYS A 84 14.31 -0.51 31.95
C LYS A 84 13.72 -1.83 31.48
N SER A 85 14.12 -2.92 32.15
CA SER A 85 13.48 -4.24 32.02
C SER A 85 12.48 -4.43 33.12
N ILE A 86 11.30 -4.96 32.81
CA ILE A 86 10.20 -5.23 33.75
C ILE A 86 9.67 -6.64 33.48
N ASP A 87 9.60 -7.46 34.49
CA ASP A 87 8.92 -8.77 34.41
C ASP A 87 7.41 -8.59 34.63
N LEU A 88 6.64 -8.97 33.61
CA LEU A 88 5.19 -8.99 33.66
C LEU A 88 4.71 -10.41 33.94
N PRO A 89 4.15 -10.68 35.13
CA PRO A 89 3.76 -12.03 35.51
C PRO A 89 2.80 -12.70 34.53
N SER A 90 2.63 -14.01 34.68
CA SER A 90 1.65 -14.78 33.91
C SER A 90 0.23 -14.23 34.08
N ASN A 91 -0.56 -14.20 33.03
CA ASN A 91 -1.97 -13.77 33.02
C ASN A 91 -2.21 -12.42 33.71
N SER A 92 -1.29 -11.47 33.55
CA SER A 92 -1.32 -10.20 34.26
C SER A 92 -1.27 -9.01 33.28
N LYS A 93 -1.54 -7.82 33.82
CA LYS A 93 -1.36 -6.57 33.08
C LYS A 93 -0.46 -5.59 33.84
N MET A 94 0.29 -4.82 33.09
CA MET A 94 0.94 -3.59 33.57
C MET A 94 0.08 -2.39 33.13
N SER A 95 -0.13 -1.46 34.03
CA SER A 95 -0.75 -0.17 33.78
C SER A 95 0.11 0.88 34.47
N THR A 96 0.81 1.69 33.72
CA THR A 96 1.82 2.62 34.27
C THR A 96 1.93 3.86 33.39
N VAL A 97 2.50 4.93 33.92
CA VAL A 97 2.89 6.11 33.14
C VAL A 97 4.42 6.12 32.97
N MET A 98 4.90 6.74 31.90
CA MET A 98 6.34 6.77 31.61
C MET A 98 7.19 7.38 32.72
N ARG A 99 6.63 8.33 33.48
CA ARG A 99 7.31 8.92 34.64
C ARG A 99 7.57 7.92 35.77
N ASP A 100 6.67 6.97 35.97
CA ASP A 100 6.84 5.91 36.99
C ASP A 100 7.81 4.82 36.50
N VAL A 101 7.86 4.61 35.19
CA VAL A 101 8.85 3.68 34.58
C VAL A 101 10.24 4.29 34.67
N PHE A 102 10.39 5.59 34.40
CA PHE A 102 11.65 6.32 34.34
C PHE A 102 11.62 7.59 35.22
N PRO A 103 11.64 7.45 36.55
CA PRO A 103 11.50 8.62 37.43
C PRO A 103 12.58 9.67 37.32
N SER A 104 13.77 9.27 36.88
CA SER A 104 14.94 10.16 36.68
C SER A 104 15.06 10.74 35.29
N ALA A 105 14.17 10.35 34.36
CA ALA A 105 14.21 10.93 33.01
C ALA A 105 13.67 12.36 33.03
N ALA A 106 14.35 13.24 32.30
CA ALA A 106 13.89 14.62 32.10
C ALA A 106 12.56 14.65 31.34
N ASP A 107 11.82 15.74 31.50
CA ASP A 107 10.61 16.01 30.73
C ASP A 107 10.91 15.94 29.22
N GLN A 108 10.02 15.30 28.48
CA GLN A 108 10.19 15.03 27.08
C GLN A 108 8.88 15.25 26.32
N THR A 109 8.92 16.08 25.27
CA THR A 109 7.76 16.41 24.43
C THR A 109 7.90 15.91 23.01
N SER A 110 9.02 15.22 22.71
CA SER A 110 9.30 14.63 21.41
C SER A 110 10.06 13.32 21.58
N GLY A 111 9.93 12.43 20.61
CA GLY A 111 10.56 11.13 20.63
C GLY A 111 9.55 10.01 20.68
N TYR A 112 9.99 8.81 21.11
CA TYR A 112 9.18 7.61 21.03
C TYR A 112 9.59 6.60 22.13
N VAL A 113 8.69 5.62 22.35
CA VAL A 113 8.98 4.47 23.24
C VAL A 113 9.05 3.21 22.40
N VAL A 114 10.09 2.42 22.62
CA VAL A 114 10.22 1.06 22.08
C VAL A 114 10.05 0.08 23.22
N ILE A 115 9.20 -0.93 23.02
CA ILE A 115 9.06 -2.05 23.92
C ILE A 115 9.40 -3.33 23.17
N ARG A 116 10.25 -4.14 23.76
CA ARG A 116 10.49 -5.53 23.35
C ARG A 116 9.97 -6.44 24.44
N SER A 117 9.33 -7.50 24.06
CA SER A 117 8.82 -8.50 25.00
C SER A 117 9.38 -9.87 24.64
N SER A 118 9.75 -10.63 25.67
CA SER A 118 10.20 -12.02 25.49
C SER A 118 9.10 -12.95 24.96
N LEU A 119 7.83 -12.53 25.08
CA LEU A 119 6.65 -13.23 24.57
C LEU A 119 5.74 -12.22 23.88
N PRO A 120 4.97 -12.60 22.84
CA PRO A 120 3.98 -11.70 22.26
C PRO A 120 2.94 -11.26 23.30
N VAL A 121 2.74 -9.95 23.43
CA VAL A 121 1.82 -9.33 24.40
C VAL A 121 0.87 -8.36 23.69
N TYR A 122 -0.25 -8.04 24.31
CA TYR A 122 -1.16 -6.99 23.85
C TYR A 122 -0.78 -5.67 24.52
N SER A 123 -0.81 -4.56 23.78
CA SER A 123 -0.39 -3.30 24.37
C SER A 123 -1.05 -2.09 23.72
N VAL A 124 -1.33 -1.06 24.50
CA VAL A 124 -1.82 0.25 24.04
C VAL A 124 -1.16 1.35 24.84
N GLY A 125 -0.80 2.44 24.14
CA GLY A 125 -0.40 3.69 24.77
C GLY A 125 -1.61 4.61 24.96
N ILE A 126 -1.58 5.45 25.99
CA ILE A 126 -2.55 6.50 26.22
C ILE A 126 -1.80 7.81 26.50
N LEU A 127 -2.11 8.84 25.74
CA LEU A 127 -1.71 10.20 26.03
C LEU A 127 -2.85 10.89 26.77
N ALA A 128 -2.61 11.40 27.96
CA ALA A 128 -3.63 12.04 28.76
C ALA A 128 -3.11 13.29 29.48
N ALA A 129 -3.99 14.28 29.63
CA ALA A 129 -3.72 15.39 30.52
C ALA A 129 -3.88 14.96 31.98
N ASN A 130 -2.95 15.38 32.84
CA ASN A 130 -3.03 15.11 34.28
C ASN A 130 -4.27 15.73 34.93
N SER A 131 -4.80 16.79 34.34
CA SER A 131 -6.08 17.41 34.72
C SER A 131 -7.32 16.58 34.33
N GLY A 132 -7.17 15.55 33.50
CA GLY A 132 -8.27 14.80 32.91
C GLY A 132 -9.02 15.55 31.79
N ALA A 133 -8.44 16.61 31.26
CA ALA A 133 -9.08 17.43 30.21
C ALA A 133 -9.16 16.71 28.85
N PHE A 134 -8.25 15.79 28.57
CA PHE A 134 -8.29 14.93 27.39
C PHE A 134 -7.59 13.58 27.65
N ALA A 135 -7.95 12.59 26.87
CA ALA A 135 -7.20 11.32 26.72
C ALA A 135 -7.28 10.87 25.25
N SER A 136 -6.19 10.32 24.74
CA SER A 136 -6.13 9.76 23.39
C SER A 136 -5.33 8.46 23.40
N SER A 137 -5.82 7.44 22.71
CA SER A 137 -5.08 6.19 22.56
C SER A 137 -3.99 6.32 21.50
N ILE A 138 -2.87 5.67 21.73
CA ILE A 138 -1.77 5.51 20.78
C ILE A 138 -1.64 4.03 20.48
N ALA A 139 -2.01 3.64 19.26
CA ALA A 139 -1.79 2.28 18.81
C ALA A 139 -0.29 2.04 18.60
N PRO A 140 0.26 0.89 19.04
CA PRO A 140 1.64 0.54 18.74
C PRO A 140 1.79 0.26 17.25
N SER A 141 2.87 0.77 16.66
CA SER A 141 3.36 0.31 15.36
C SER A 141 4.47 -0.72 15.58
N ARG A 142 4.68 -1.61 14.62
CA ARG A 142 5.84 -2.50 14.64
C ARG A 142 7.04 -1.67 14.21
N PRO A 143 8.11 -1.57 15.03
CA PRO A 143 9.31 -0.86 14.61
C PRO A 143 9.94 -1.57 13.41
N PRO A 144 10.53 -0.86 12.44
CA PRO A 144 11.31 -1.48 11.40
C PRO A 144 12.48 -2.27 12.01
N ASP A 145 12.83 -3.38 11.40
CA ASP A 145 13.85 -4.31 11.91
C ASP A 145 15.27 -3.68 12.05
N THR A 146 15.45 -2.45 11.58
CA THR A 146 16.71 -1.68 11.63
C THR A 146 16.86 -0.78 12.86
N PHE A 147 15.87 -0.65 13.73
CA PHE A 147 16.06 0.02 15.03
C PHE A 147 16.79 -0.91 15.99
N ALA A 148 18.11 -0.75 16.08
CA ALA A 148 18.91 -1.40 17.10
C ALA A 148 18.78 -0.65 18.43
N PRO A 149 18.11 -1.20 19.44
CA PRO A 149 18.44 -0.96 20.82
C PRO A 149 19.23 -2.15 21.36
N ASN A 150 20.05 -1.87 22.32
CA ASN A 150 20.96 -2.78 22.98
C ASN A 150 20.36 -4.18 23.23
N PRO A 151 21.01 -5.27 22.86
CA PRO A 151 20.44 -6.59 22.85
C PRO A 151 20.54 -7.23 24.23
N THR A 152 19.41 -7.65 24.74
CA THR A 152 19.39 -8.92 25.48
C THR A 152 19.11 -9.99 24.42
N VAL A 153 20.01 -10.63 24.08
CA VAL A 153 20.50 -11.07 22.83
C VAL A 153 20.05 -12.50 22.67
N ALA A 154 19.07 -12.73 21.81
CA ALA A 154 18.98 -14.02 21.14
C ALA A 154 20.14 -14.09 20.12
N PRO A 155 20.82 -15.22 19.97
CA PRO A 155 21.84 -15.38 18.97
C PRO A 155 21.30 -15.06 17.58
N PRO A 156 22.14 -14.60 16.64
CA PRO A 156 21.72 -14.39 15.27
C PRO A 156 21.09 -15.66 14.69
N LYS A 157 20.06 -15.51 13.89
CA LYS A 157 19.40 -16.64 13.22
C LYS A 157 19.48 -16.48 11.73
N ILE A 158 20.01 -17.49 11.05
CA ILE A 158 20.15 -17.52 9.60
C ILE A 158 18.93 -18.14 8.95
N THR A 159 18.34 -17.45 7.99
CA THR A 159 17.37 -18.01 7.05
C THR A 159 17.93 -17.88 5.63
N ILE A 160 18.14 -18.99 4.93
CA ILE A 160 18.55 -18.97 3.54
C ILE A 160 17.32 -18.70 2.69
N ILE A 161 17.34 -17.61 1.93
CA ILE A 161 16.31 -17.28 0.96
C ILE A 161 16.55 -18.19 -0.25
N ASP A 162 15.53 -18.98 -0.65
CA ASP A 162 15.65 -19.93 -1.75
C ASP A 162 16.80 -20.94 -1.55
N PRO A 163 16.72 -21.80 -0.50
CA PRO A 163 17.81 -22.73 -0.19
C PRO A 163 18.07 -23.68 -1.38
N PRO A 164 19.30 -23.74 -1.89
CA PRO A 164 19.64 -24.72 -2.93
C PRO A 164 19.68 -26.12 -2.34
N ALA A 165 19.43 -27.13 -3.13
CA ALA A 165 19.56 -28.53 -2.71
C ALA A 165 21.00 -28.88 -2.29
N TYR A 166 21.95 -28.19 -2.86
CA TYR A 166 23.40 -28.23 -2.55
C TYR A 166 24.05 -26.91 -3.00
N VAL A 167 25.23 -26.65 -2.52
CA VAL A 167 26.07 -25.52 -2.91
C VAL A 167 27.32 -26.01 -3.63
N GLN A 168 27.87 -25.18 -4.51
CA GLN A 168 29.17 -25.40 -5.16
C GLN A 168 29.98 -24.11 -5.08
N THR A 169 31.27 -24.22 -5.40
CA THR A 169 32.10 -23.03 -5.58
C THR A 169 31.45 -22.03 -6.54
N GLY A 170 31.33 -20.78 -6.11
CA GLY A 170 30.68 -19.70 -6.86
C GLY A 170 29.16 -19.60 -6.67
N THR A 171 28.51 -20.51 -5.94
CA THR A 171 27.11 -20.33 -5.54
C THR A 171 26.97 -19.10 -4.66
N THR A 172 26.10 -18.16 -5.04
CA THR A 172 25.74 -17.02 -4.17
C THR A 172 24.52 -17.37 -3.33
N LEU A 173 24.67 -17.43 -2.01
CA LEU A 173 23.58 -17.57 -1.07
C LEU A 173 22.99 -16.21 -0.72
N ARG A 174 21.66 -16.16 -0.60
CA ARG A 174 20.90 -15.01 -0.13
C ARG A 174 20.39 -15.31 1.28
N LEU A 175 20.80 -14.48 2.24
CA LEU A 175 20.52 -14.74 3.65
C LEU A 175 19.70 -13.61 4.26
N LEU A 176 18.70 -13.96 5.02
CA LEU A 176 18.06 -13.08 5.98
C LEU A 176 18.61 -13.43 7.36
N ILE A 177 19.11 -12.43 8.08
CA ILE A 177 19.67 -12.62 9.42
C ILE A 177 18.80 -11.88 10.43
N GLU A 178 18.16 -12.62 11.31
CA GLU A 178 17.43 -12.07 12.45
C GLU A 178 18.41 -11.88 13.61
N ASN A 179 18.17 -10.91 14.48
CA ASN A 179 18.95 -10.63 15.71
C ASN A 179 20.45 -10.33 15.51
N LEU A 180 20.87 -9.89 14.32
CA LEU A 180 22.25 -9.52 14.06
C LEU A 180 22.57 -8.15 14.67
N ALA A 181 23.52 -8.10 15.59
CA ALA A 181 24.01 -6.87 16.17
C ALA A 181 25.35 -6.48 15.50
N GLY A 182 25.38 -5.30 14.87
CA GLY A 182 26.56 -4.79 14.15
C GLY A 182 26.81 -5.51 12.81
N ASP A 183 27.99 -5.32 12.29
CA ASP A 183 28.44 -5.98 11.05
C ASP A 183 28.64 -7.48 11.31
N GLY A 184 27.89 -8.31 10.57
CA GLY A 184 27.95 -9.76 10.73
C GLY A 184 29.22 -10.35 10.11
N THR A 185 29.87 -11.24 10.83
CA THR A 185 30.95 -12.08 10.29
C THR A 185 30.39 -13.44 9.92
N PHE A 186 30.40 -13.79 8.66
CA PHE A 186 29.92 -15.09 8.16
C PHE A 186 31.06 -16.10 8.15
N LEU A 187 30.76 -17.32 8.58
CA LEU A 187 31.72 -18.43 8.68
C LEU A 187 31.16 -19.66 7.98
N LEU A 188 31.93 -20.24 7.11
CA LEU A 188 31.65 -21.53 6.46
C LEU A 188 32.70 -22.55 6.96
N GLY A 189 32.28 -23.47 7.83
CA GLY A 189 33.24 -24.17 8.67
C GLY A 189 34.00 -23.18 9.54
N ASP A 190 35.32 -23.12 9.35
CA ASP A 190 36.20 -22.16 10.04
C ASP A 190 36.64 -21.00 9.12
N GLN A 191 36.23 -20.98 7.86
CA GLN A 191 36.59 -19.96 6.89
C GLN A 191 35.65 -18.76 7.00
N VAL A 192 36.22 -17.55 7.16
CA VAL A 192 35.47 -16.29 7.11
C VAL A 192 35.14 -15.96 5.67
N LEU A 193 33.83 -15.65 5.41
CA LEU A 193 33.32 -15.30 4.11
C LEU A 193 33.09 -13.79 4.01
N PRO A 194 33.49 -13.16 2.88
CA PRO A 194 33.07 -11.81 2.57
C PRO A 194 31.54 -11.80 2.32
N SER A 195 30.88 -10.77 2.82
CA SER A 195 29.44 -10.57 2.58
C SER A 195 29.19 -9.21 1.95
N ARG A 196 28.13 -9.14 1.16
CA ARG A 196 27.57 -7.91 0.62
C ARG A 196 26.14 -7.78 1.14
N GLN A 197 25.76 -6.61 1.61
CA GLN A 197 24.39 -6.37 2.06
C GLN A 197 23.64 -5.59 0.99
N SER A 198 22.47 -6.07 0.61
CA SER A 198 21.56 -5.33 -0.25
C SER A 198 20.90 -4.18 0.52
N PRO A 199 20.38 -3.15 -0.17
CA PRO A 199 19.61 -2.07 0.48
C PRO A 199 18.39 -2.55 1.29
N PHE A 200 17.95 -3.79 1.05
CA PHE A 200 16.81 -4.43 1.74
C PHE A 200 17.21 -5.32 2.93
N GLY A 201 18.47 -5.23 3.39
CA GLY A 201 18.94 -6.01 4.54
C GLY A 201 19.23 -7.49 4.25
N ILE A 202 19.21 -7.90 2.96
CA ILE A 202 19.59 -9.26 2.55
C ILE A 202 21.10 -9.34 2.41
N PHE A 203 21.73 -10.32 3.07
CA PHE A 203 23.14 -10.61 2.91
C PHE A 203 23.35 -11.58 1.74
N LEU A 204 24.36 -11.27 0.94
CA LEU A 204 24.83 -12.11 -0.17
C LEU A 204 26.22 -12.63 0.19
N ILE A 205 26.39 -13.95 0.18
CA ILE A 205 27.68 -14.61 0.38
C ILE A 205 27.95 -15.56 -0.76
N ASP A 206 29.16 -15.51 -1.31
CA ASP A 206 29.61 -16.40 -2.37
C ASP A 206 30.35 -17.58 -1.74
N ILE A 207 29.97 -18.81 -2.12
CA ILE A 207 30.60 -20.02 -1.62
C ILE A 207 31.98 -20.15 -2.26
N PRO A 208 33.09 -20.19 -1.46
CA PRO A 208 34.42 -20.34 -1.96
C PRO A 208 34.71 -21.78 -2.43
N ALA A 209 35.90 -22.02 -2.93
CA ALA A 209 36.36 -23.38 -3.19
C ALA A 209 36.51 -24.14 -1.85
N ILE A 210 35.72 -25.20 -1.71
CA ILE A 210 35.65 -26.03 -0.52
C ILE A 210 35.43 -27.50 -0.90
N GLU A 211 35.89 -28.40 -0.04
CA GLU A 211 35.73 -29.83 -0.23
C GLU A 211 34.26 -30.26 -0.18
N PRO A 212 33.85 -31.20 -1.05
CA PRO A 212 32.48 -31.77 -1.03
C PRO A 212 32.13 -32.39 0.34
N GLY A 213 30.89 -32.26 0.74
CA GLY A 213 30.42 -32.81 2.00
C GLY A 213 29.42 -31.91 2.72
N LEU A 214 29.26 -32.13 4.02
CA LEU A 214 28.43 -31.27 4.87
C LEU A 214 29.32 -30.22 5.53
N VAL A 215 28.92 -28.95 5.44
CA VAL A 215 29.60 -27.83 6.08
C VAL A 215 28.59 -26.93 6.78
N ASN A 216 28.97 -26.37 7.90
CA ASN A 216 28.11 -25.49 8.67
C ASN A 216 28.36 -24.01 8.33
N LEU A 217 27.29 -23.32 7.97
CA LEU A 217 27.26 -21.88 7.86
C LEU A 217 26.81 -21.28 9.18
N ARG A 218 27.56 -20.31 9.69
CA ARG A 218 27.27 -19.58 10.93
C ARG A 218 27.50 -18.08 10.71
N VAL A 219 26.86 -17.26 11.54
CA VAL A 219 27.11 -15.81 11.58
C VAL A 219 27.39 -15.36 13.00
N ARG A 220 28.41 -14.53 13.15
CA ARG A 220 28.77 -13.85 14.42
C ARG A 220 28.41 -12.39 14.35
N GLY A 221 27.77 -11.88 15.40
CA GLY A 221 27.47 -10.46 15.56
C GLY A 221 27.18 -10.15 17.03
N GLY A 222 27.60 -8.97 17.49
CA GLY A 222 27.36 -8.56 18.88
C GLY A 222 27.95 -9.46 19.95
N GLY A 223 29.01 -10.21 19.64
CA GLY A 223 29.65 -11.17 20.58
C GLY A 223 28.98 -12.54 20.64
N MET A 224 27.98 -12.82 19.80
CA MET A 224 27.29 -14.10 19.73
C MET A 224 27.36 -14.74 18.38
N GLU A 225 27.08 -16.04 18.34
CA GLU A 225 27.12 -16.85 17.14
C GLU A 225 25.76 -17.53 16.94
N SER A 226 25.31 -17.63 15.69
CA SER A 226 24.07 -18.32 15.32
C SER A 226 24.17 -19.83 15.52
N ASP A 227 23.05 -20.50 15.62
CA ASP A 227 22.98 -21.93 15.36
C ASP A 227 23.51 -22.23 13.95
N PRO A 228 24.19 -23.36 13.75
CA PRO A 228 24.72 -23.73 12.45
C PRO A 228 23.60 -24.09 11.46
N VAL A 229 23.66 -23.57 10.24
CA VAL A 229 22.88 -24.06 9.11
C VAL A 229 23.76 -24.98 8.28
N THR A 230 23.40 -26.25 8.24
CA THR A 230 24.18 -27.25 7.48
C THR A 230 23.91 -27.12 5.99
N LEU A 231 24.95 -26.89 5.21
CA LEU A 231 24.94 -26.89 3.76
C LEU A 231 25.54 -28.18 3.25
N ARG A 232 25.00 -28.67 2.14
CA ARG A 232 25.58 -29.80 1.38
C ARG A 232 26.41 -29.24 0.23
N VAL A 233 27.71 -29.49 0.24
CA VAL A 233 28.63 -29.12 -0.86
C VAL A 233 28.70 -30.26 -1.84
N ALA A 234 28.38 -29.97 -3.11
CA ALA A 234 28.49 -30.97 -4.17
C ALA A 234 29.92 -31.08 -4.67
N PRO A 235 30.37 -32.27 -5.13
CA PRO A 235 31.61 -32.43 -5.86
C PRO A 235 31.65 -31.56 -7.11
N SER A 236 32.82 -31.07 -7.48
CA SER A 236 33.05 -30.26 -8.68
C SER A 236 32.75 -31.01 -9.99
N ASP A 237 32.71 -32.31 -9.96
CA ASP A 237 32.54 -33.21 -11.09
C ASP A 237 31.07 -33.64 -11.34
N ASN A 238 30.12 -33.05 -10.67
CA ASN A 238 28.66 -33.19 -10.88
C ASN A 238 28.11 -34.62 -10.84
N LEU A 239 28.77 -35.59 -10.24
CA LEU A 239 28.40 -36.99 -10.23
C LEU A 239 27.04 -37.32 -9.55
N PHE A 240 26.48 -36.37 -8.79
CA PHE A 240 25.23 -36.58 -8.02
C PHE A 240 24.16 -35.54 -8.30
N VAL A 241 24.34 -34.70 -9.31
CA VAL A 241 23.42 -33.63 -9.66
C VAL A 241 23.01 -33.77 -11.12
N GLN A 242 21.73 -33.64 -11.35
CA GLN A 242 21.19 -33.48 -12.69
C GLN A 242 20.37 -32.21 -12.78
N ASN A 243 20.24 -31.68 -13.98
CA ASN A 243 19.38 -30.58 -14.25
C ASN A 243 18.06 -31.08 -14.81
N ILE A 244 16.96 -30.63 -14.21
CA ILE A 244 15.63 -30.73 -14.79
C ILE A 244 15.42 -29.48 -15.62
N SER A 245 15.15 -29.64 -16.90
CA SER A 245 14.81 -28.54 -17.81
C SER A 245 13.38 -28.66 -18.30
N GLY A 246 12.78 -27.52 -18.60
CA GLY A 246 11.43 -27.47 -19.12
C GLY A 246 11.02 -26.09 -19.56
N GLN A 247 9.73 -25.94 -19.88
CA GLN A 247 9.13 -24.69 -20.27
C GLN A 247 7.75 -24.55 -19.62
N ALA A 248 7.38 -23.35 -19.21
CA ALA A 248 6.13 -23.08 -18.54
C ALA A 248 5.28 -22.09 -19.35
N PHE A 249 3.99 -22.41 -19.47
CA PHE A 249 3.01 -21.61 -20.19
C PHE A 249 1.73 -21.45 -19.38
N TYR A 250 0.97 -20.41 -19.69
CA TYR A 250 -0.42 -20.25 -19.28
C TYR A 250 -1.30 -19.94 -20.49
N GLN A 251 -2.57 -20.25 -20.37
CA GLN A 251 -3.57 -19.95 -21.39
C GLN A 251 -4.13 -18.56 -21.15
N LYS A 252 -3.79 -17.61 -22.03
CA LYS A 252 -4.38 -16.28 -22.05
C LYS A 252 -5.67 -16.28 -22.85
N ILE A 253 -6.67 -15.57 -22.33
CA ILE A 253 -7.93 -15.27 -23.01
C ILE A 253 -7.93 -13.75 -23.29
N ASP A 254 -8.05 -13.37 -24.55
CA ASP A 254 -8.08 -11.96 -24.90
C ASP A 254 -9.49 -11.38 -24.72
N VAL A 255 -9.54 -10.12 -24.24
CA VAL A 255 -10.77 -9.33 -24.16
C VAL A 255 -10.93 -8.56 -25.46
N THR A 256 -11.95 -8.89 -26.22
CA THR A 256 -12.31 -8.25 -27.49
C THR A 256 -13.47 -7.26 -27.28
N ASP A 257 -13.84 -6.52 -28.30
CA ASP A 257 -15.05 -5.66 -28.24
C ASP A 257 -16.37 -6.49 -28.12
N ALA A 258 -16.27 -7.81 -28.23
CA ALA A 258 -17.40 -8.76 -28.08
C ALA A 258 -17.34 -9.56 -26.75
N GLY A 259 -16.39 -9.26 -25.87
CA GLY A 259 -16.16 -9.98 -24.63
C GLY A 259 -14.93 -10.89 -24.67
N LEU A 260 -14.85 -11.78 -23.70
CA LEU A 260 -13.80 -12.78 -23.58
C LEU A 260 -13.81 -13.75 -24.79
N ASP A 261 -12.70 -13.83 -25.50
CA ASP A 261 -12.55 -14.81 -26.61
C ASP A 261 -12.19 -16.21 -26.06
N LEU A 262 -13.19 -16.85 -25.49
CA LEU A 262 -13.05 -18.18 -24.93
C LEU A 262 -12.73 -19.28 -25.97
N ASN A 263 -12.95 -19.00 -27.26
CA ASN A 263 -12.79 -19.97 -28.34
C ASN A 263 -11.37 -19.98 -28.92
N HIS A 264 -10.60 -18.91 -28.74
CA HIS A 264 -9.26 -18.77 -29.30
C HIS A 264 -8.20 -18.42 -28.23
N PRO A 265 -8.10 -19.21 -27.16
CA PRO A 265 -7.09 -18.94 -26.12
C PRO A 265 -5.67 -19.11 -26.69
N VAL A 266 -4.75 -18.29 -26.19
CA VAL A 266 -3.36 -18.27 -26.63
C VAL A 266 -2.45 -18.79 -25.52
N MET A 267 -1.51 -19.67 -25.84
CA MET A 267 -0.49 -20.12 -24.90
C MET A 267 0.63 -19.08 -24.81
N VAL A 268 0.81 -18.50 -23.63
CA VAL A 268 1.79 -17.46 -23.35
C VAL A 268 2.85 -18.00 -22.39
N PRO A 269 4.17 -17.77 -22.65
CA PRO A 269 5.21 -18.17 -21.71
C PRO A 269 5.07 -17.50 -20.35
N ILE A 270 5.24 -18.25 -19.28
CA ILE A 270 5.32 -17.72 -17.92
C ILE A 270 6.75 -17.22 -17.68
N ARG A 271 6.94 -15.91 -17.65
CA ARG A 271 8.26 -15.26 -17.56
C ARG A 271 8.68 -14.95 -16.12
N ASN A 272 9.95 -15.14 -15.81
CA ASN A 272 10.61 -14.76 -14.54
C ASN A 272 9.93 -15.34 -13.28
N ALA A 273 9.02 -16.29 -13.44
CA ALA A 273 8.32 -16.90 -12.32
C ALA A 273 9.19 -17.91 -11.59
N ARG A 274 8.96 -18.04 -10.31
CA ARG A 274 9.69 -18.98 -9.46
C ARG A 274 9.30 -20.43 -9.81
N ILE A 275 10.31 -21.26 -10.04
CA ILE A 275 10.22 -22.70 -10.11
C ILE A 275 10.63 -23.29 -8.76
N GLU A 276 9.83 -24.22 -8.26
CA GLU A 276 10.12 -24.99 -7.06
C GLU A 276 10.09 -26.48 -7.37
N VAL A 277 11.08 -27.18 -6.87
CA VAL A 277 11.09 -28.65 -6.88
C VAL A 277 10.89 -29.15 -5.46
N LEU A 278 9.90 -30.00 -5.28
CA LEU A 278 9.57 -30.57 -3.97
C LEU A 278 9.87 -32.05 -3.95
N SER A 279 10.37 -32.53 -2.82
CA SER A 279 10.35 -33.97 -2.52
C SER A 279 8.92 -34.40 -2.20
N ARG A 280 8.41 -35.40 -2.93
CA ARG A 280 7.04 -35.91 -2.71
C ARG A 280 6.87 -36.59 -1.37
N SER A 281 7.93 -37.14 -0.80
CA SER A 281 7.89 -37.82 0.48
C SER A 281 7.82 -36.86 1.66
N SER A 282 8.56 -35.75 1.61
CA SER A 282 8.63 -34.78 2.72
C SER A 282 7.81 -33.51 2.47
N GLN A 283 7.32 -33.30 1.25
CA GLN A 283 6.65 -32.06 0.80
C GLN A 283 7.53 -30.78 0.99
N SER A 284 8.83 -30.96 1.19
CA SER A 284 9.78 -29.86 1.35
C SER A 284 10.35 -29.45 -0.02
N ILE A 285 10.63 -28.14 -0.16
CA ILE A 285 11.32 -27.58 -1.33
C ILE A 285 12.78 -28.05 -1.25
N VAL A 286 13.24 -28.76 -2.28
CA VAL A 286 14.60 -29.28 -2.40
C VAL A 286 15.46 -28.47 -3.36
N SER A 287 14.84 -27.75 -4.30
CA SER A 287 15.55 -26.84 -5.19
C SER A 287 14.63 -25.76 -5.72
N VAL A 288 15.21 -24.64 -6.15
CA VAL A 288 14.49 -23.51 -6.74
C VAL A 288 15.25 -22.94 -7.93
N SER A 289 14.48 -22.46 -8.90
CA SER A 289 14.98 -21.75 -10.08
C SER A 289 13.96 -20.66 -10.47
N GLN A 290 14.06 -20.17 -11.67
CA GLN A 290 13.08 -19.27 -12.27
C GLN A 290 12.99 -19.55 -13.78
N THR A 291 11.87 -19.20 -14.38
CA THR A 291 11.72 -19.19 -15.84
C THR A 291 12.44 -17.98 -16.44
N ASP A 292 12.91 -18.10 -17.66
CA ASP A 292 13.43 -17.00 -18.47
C ASP A 292 12.31 -16.24 -19.22
N GLN A 293 12.68 -15.36 -20.14
CA GLN A 293 11.74 -14.56 -20.95
C GLN A 293 10.90 -15.41 -21.91
N ALA A 294 11.32 -16.63 -22.24
CA ALA A 294 10.60 -17.59 -23.08
C ALA A 294 9.87 -18.67 -22.26
N GLY A 295 9.87 -18.54 -20.94
CA GLY A 295 9.30 -19.51 -20.03
C GLY A 295 10.18 -20.74 -19.79
N HIS A 296 11.40 -20.80 -20.35
CA HIS A 296 12.30 -21.93 -20.10
C HIS A 296 12.88 -21.85 -18.69
N PHE A 297 13.08 -23.00 -18.09
CA PHE A 297 13.76 -23.13 -16.82
C PHE A 297 14.73 -24.31 -16.81
N GLU A 298 15.73 -24.19 -15.99
CA GLU A 298 16.65 -25.25 -15.63
C GLU A 298 16.84 -25.20 -14.11
N VAL A 299 16.67 -26.37 -13.48
CA VAL A 299 16.75 -26.48 -12.02
C VAL A 299 17.58 -27.68 -11.61
N PRO A 300 18.66 -27.47 -10.86
CA PRO A 300 19.51 -28.56 -10.39
C PRO A 300 18.83 -29.35 -9.26
N VAL A 301 18.89 -30.65 -9.34
CA VAL A 301 18.35 -31.56 -8.31
C VAL A 301 19.32 -32.71 -8.04
N SER A 302 19.32 -33.24 -6.81
CA SER A 302 19.95 -34.50 -6.53
C SER A 302 19.12 -35.67 -7.12
N PHE A 303 19.79 -36.77 -7.45
CA PHE A 303 19.16 -37.98 -7.98
C PHE A 303 18.12 -38.54 -7.00
N ASP A 304 16.86 -38.12 -7.15
CA ASP A 304 15.72 -38.63 -6.39
C ASP A 304 14.59 -38.98 -7.33
N ALA A 305 13.91 -40.08 -7.04
CA ALA A 305 12.87 -40.63 -7.92
C ALA A 305 11.52 -39.92 -7.82
N ASN A 306 11.23 -39.26 -6.70
CA ASN A 306 9.87 -38.79 -6.42
C ASN A 306 9.86 -37.29 -6.17
N LEU A 307 9.81 -36.52 -7.25
CA LEU A 307 9.80 -35.09 -7.22
C LEU A 307 8.52 -34.53 -7.83
N THR A 308 8.12 -33.34 -7.37
CA THR A 308 7.12 -32.48 -7.99
C THR A 308 7.80 -31.20 -8.44
N VAL A 309 7.74 -30.89 -9.72
CA VAL A 309 8.14 -29.57 -10.26
C VAL A 309 6.91 -28.69 -10.32
N ARG A 310 7.01 -27.47 -9.83
CA ARG A 310 5.93 -26.49 -9.95
C ARG A 310 6.47 -25.12 -10.32
N VAL A 311 5.74 -24.40 -11.18
CA VAL A 311 5.86 -22.97 -11.35
C VAL A 311 4.79 -22.31 -10.49
N VAL A 312 5.15 -21.26 -9.77
CA VAL A 312 4.22 -20.59 -8.86
C VAL A 312 4.00 -19.14 -9.28
N SER A 313 2.79 -18.61 -9.01
CA SER A 313 2.39 -17.25 -9.37
C SER A 313 3.09 -16.19 -8.52
N ARG A 314 4.43 -16.23 -8.51
CA ARG A 314 5.30 -15.23 -7.87
C ARG A 314 6.62 -15.09 -8.61
N LEU A 315 7.20 -13.90 -8.58
CA LEU A 315 8.56 -13.69 -9.06
C LEU A 315 9.57 -14.15 -8.01
N ARG A 316 10.73 -14.60 -8.46
CA ARG A 316 11.79 -15.04 -7.56
C ARG A 316 12.37 -13.88 -6.74
N THR A 317 12.56 -12.71 -7.35
CA THR A 317 13.39 -11.62 -6.80
C THR A 317 12.60 -10.41 -6.32
N ALA A 318 11.44 -10.10 -6.88
CA ALA A 318 10.77 -8.82 -6.70
C ALA A 318 9.71 -8.78 -5.60
N GLY A 319 9.48 -9.86 -4.85
CA GLY A 319 8.41 -9.91 -3.85
C GLY A 319 6.99 -9.80 -4.41
N LEU A 320 6.86 -9.76 -5.75
CA LEU A 320 5.58 -9.76 -6.43
C LEU A 320 4.98 -11.17 -6.41
N ARG A 321 3.72 -11.26 -6.00
CA ARG A 321 2.97 -12.53 -5.99
C ARG A 321 1.49 -12.31 -6.23
N VAL A 322 0.86 -13.31 -6.83
CA VAL A 322 -0.60 -13.43 -6.93
C VAL A 322 -1.05 -14.59 -6.05
N ALA A 323 -2.04 -14.34 -5.18
CA ALA A 323 -2.47 -15.29 -4.16
C ALA A 323 -4.00 -15.32 -4.02
N ASP A 324 -4.54 -16.45 -3.57
CA ASP A 324 -5.97 -16.64 -3.35
C ASP A 324 -6.38 -16.13 -1.96
N ASN A 325 -7.03 -14.95 -1.90
CA ASN A 325 -7.55 -14.38 -0.66
C ASN A 325 -8.63 -15.23 0.00
N THR A 326 -9.28 -16.12 -0.76
CA THR A 326 -10.35 -17.01 -0.25
C THR A 326 -9.82 -18.36 0.24
N ASN A 327 -8.50 -18.59 0.06
CA ASN A 327 -7.81 -19.83 0.44
C ASN A 327 -6.52 -19.53 1.22
N LEU A 328 -6.64 -18.84 2.35
CA LEU A 328 -5.51 -18.52 3.26
C LEU A 328 -4.31 -17.84 2.55
N ASN A 329 -4.58 -17.08 1.50
CA ASN A 329 -3.56 -16.43 0.66
C ASN A 329 -2.58 -17.42 -0.01
N ALA A 330 -3.06 -18.58 -0.38
CA ALA A 330 -2.27 -19.59 -1.09
C ALA A 330 -1.80 -19.07 -2.46
N ILE A 331 -0.54 -19.34 -2.80
CA ILE A 331 0.04 -19.03 -4.11
C ILE A 331 -0.44 -20.10 -5.12
N TYR A 332 -0.78 -19.68 -6.33
CA TYR A 332 -1.22 -20.59 -7.39
C TYR A 332 -0.05 -21.37 -7.98
N PRO A 333 -0.08 -22.71 -7.99
CA PRO A 333 0.92 -23.53 -8.65
C PRO A 333 0.36 -24.16 -9.94
N ILE A 334 1.21 -24.33 -10.93
CA ILE A 334 1.06 -25.34 -11.99
C ILE A 334 2.11 -26.41 -11.71
N SER A 335 1.70 -27.66 -11.58
CA SER A 335 2.56 -28.71 -11.04
C SER A 335 2.56 -29.95 -11.92
N ILE A 336 3.70 -30.64 -11.95
CA ILE A 336 3.85 -31.97 -12.56
C ILE A 336 4.70 -32.85 -11.65
N ASP A 337 4.28 -34.06 -11.47
CA ASP A 337 5.05 -35.10 -10.80
C ASP A 337 6.03 -35.77 -11.78
N ILE A 338 7.27 -35.91 -11.35
CA ILE A 338 8.35 -36.45 -12.19
C ILE A 338 9.15 -37.53 -11.44
N ASP A 339 9.83 -38.37 -12.18
CA ASP A 339 10.93 -39.18 -11.70
C ASP A 339 12.25 -38.43 -11.95
N GLY A 340 12.81 -37.85 -10.90
CA GLY A 340 14.03 -37.06 -10.97
C GLY A 340 15.30 -37.85 -11.32
N ARG A 341 15.21 -39.14 -11.59
CA ARG A 341 16.32 -39.94 -12.13
C ARG A 341 16.45 -39.85 -13.65
N GLN A 342 15.46 -39.26 -14.32
CA GLN A 342 15.51 -39.05 -15.76
C GLN A 342 16.04 -37.63 -16.07
N PRO A 343 17.23 -37.51 -16.65
CA PRO A 343 17.75 -36.22 -17.06
C PRO A 343 16.92 -35.64 -18.22
N ASN A 344 16.78 -34.36 -18.27
CA ASN A 344 16.19 -33.57 -19.36
C ASN A 344 14.76 -34.03 -19.73
N LEU A 345 13.82 -33.78 -18.84
CA LEU A 345 12.45 -34.28 -18.94
C LEU A 345 11.60 -33.60 -20.03
N GLY A 346 12.10 -32.48 -20.63
CA GLY A 346 11.30 -31.70 -21.57
C GLY A 346 9.94 -31.29 -20.96
N VAL A 347 9.93 -31.01 -19.68
CA VAL A 347 8.71 -30.75 -18.93
C VAL A 347 8.03 -29.52 -19.46
N VAL A 348 6.81 -29.65 -19.91
CA VAL A 348 5.94 -28.54 -20.23
C VAL A 348 4.93 -28.40 -19.11
N LEU A 349 5.08 -27.32 -18.34
CA LEU A 349 4.09 -26.91 -17.36
C LEU A 349 3.11 -25.97 -18.05
N ALA A 350 1.92 -26.46 -18.35
CA ALA A 350 0.90 -25.65 -19.01
C ALA A 350 -0.39 -25.67 -18.19
N ASP A 351 -0.94 -24.49 -17.92
CA ASP A 351 -2.26 -24.38 -17.34
C ASP A 351 -3.28 -23.98 -18.40
N THR A 352 -4.29 -24.80 -18.57
CA THR A 352 -5.45 -24.57 -19.41
C THR A 352 -6.72 -24.36 -18.59
N SER A 353 -6.56 -24.22 -17.27
CA SER A 353 -7.64 -23.95 -16.31
C SER A 353 -7.74 -22.46 -15.98
N ARG A 354 -8.65 -22.13 -15.10
CA ARG A 354 -8.77 -20.75 -14.60
C ARG A 354 -7.58 -20.23 -13.79
N VAL A 355 -6.68 -21.09 -13.33
CA VAL A 355 -5.43 -20.65 -12.64
C VAL A 355 -4.55 -19.83 -13.56
N SER A 356 -4.69 -19.96 -14.87
CA SER A 356 -4.07 -19.09 -15.89
C SER A 356 -4.25 -17.59 -15.58
N GLY A 357 -5.38 -17.19 -15.02
CA GLY A 357 -5.63 -15.78 -14.62
C GLY A 357 -4.59 -15.24 -13.66
N ALA A 358 -4.13 -16.04 -12.68
CA ALA A 358 -3.09 -15.62 -11.76
C ALA A 358 -1.76 -15.32 -12.46
N PHE A 359 -1.44 -16.03 -13.53
CA PHE A 359 -0.24 -15.83 -14.32
C PHE A 359 -0.38 -14.67 -15.31
N ASN A 360 -1.61 -14.40 -15.81
CA ASN A 360 -1.87 -13.21 -16.60
C ASN A 360 -1.69 -11.93 -15.74
N ILE A 361 -2.26 -11.91 -14.55
CA ILE A 361 -2.06 -10.80 -13.60
C ILE A 361 -0.55 -10.58 -13.32
N LEU A 362 0.19 -11.68 -13.08
CA LEU A 362 1.64 -11.60 -12.84
C LEU A 362 2.39 -11.02 -14.05
N GLU A 363 2.02 -11.40 -15.26
CA GLU A 363 2.61 -10.93 -16.51
C GLU A 363 2.38 -9.43 -16.73
N ILE A 364 1.15 -8.93 -16.53
CA ILE A 364 0.83 -7.52 -16.74
C ILE A 364 1.59 -6.63 -15.77
N VAL A 365 1.70 -7.02 -14.50
CA VAL A 365 2.48 -6.27 -13.52
C VAL A 365 3.98 -6.34 -13.81
N GLN A 366 4.50 -7.43 -14.38
CA GLN A 366 5.88 -7.46 -14.87
C GLN A 366 6.11 -6.46 -15.99
N ARG A 367 5.21 -6.38 -16.98
CA ARG A 367 5.30 -5.37 -18.05
C ARG A 367 5.29 -3.96 -17.49
N ALA A 368 4.43 -3.70 -16.50
CA ALA A 368 4.41 -2.41 -15.82
C ALA A 368 5.76 -2.10 -15.15
N ASN A 369 6.36 -3.06 -14.46
CA ASN A 369 7.69 -2.92 -13.87
C ASN A 369 8.79 -2.69 -14.92
N GLU A 370 8.72 -3.37 -16.05
CA GLU A 370 9.64 -3.19 -17.18
C GLU A 370 9.49 -1.78 -17.78
N THR A 371 8.26 -1.29 -17.92
CA THR A 371 7.94 0.06 -18.41
C THR A 371 8.56 1.13 -17.50
N ILE A 372 8.39 0.99 -16.19
CA ILE A 372 8.93 1.94 -15.21
C ILE A 372 10.47 1.91 -15.20
N ARG A 373 11.08 0.73 -15.21
CA ARG A 373 12.54 0.60 -15.27
C ARG A 373 13.11 1.11 -16.59
N GLY A 374 12.35 1.03 -17.66
CA GLY A 374 12.69 1.67 -18.94
C GLY A 374 12.71 3.19 -18.86
N ALA A 375 11.85 3.77 -18.03
CA ALA A 375 11.80 5.21 -17.80
C ALA A 375 12.85 5.67 -16.76
N ASP A 376 13.05 4.90 -15.70
CA ASP A 376 14.01 5.16 -14.63
C ASP A 376 14.65 3.84 -14.16
N PRO A 377 15.84 3.50 -14.66
CA PRO A 377 16.55 2.27 -14.27
C PRO A 377 16.95 2.18 -12.80
N SER A 378 16.90 3.28 -12.06
CA SER A 378 17.23 3.31 -10.63
C SER A 378 16.10 2.79 -9.74
N ILE A 379 14.91 2.64 -10.29
CA ILE A 379 13.72 2.23 -9.55
C ILE A 379 13.67 0.71 -9.37
N ASP A 380 13.46 0.29 -8.13
CA ASP A 380 13.08 -1.07 -7.79
C ASP A 380 11.66 -1.07 -7.22
N PRO A 381 10.66 -1.57 -7.95
CA PRO A 381 9.28 -1.60 -7.49
C PRO A 381 9.16 -2.38 -6.17
N PRO A 382 8.40 -1.86 -5.19
CA PRO A 382 8.29 -2.50 -3.89
C PRO A 382 7.57 -3.86 -3.98
N PRO A 383 7.77 -4.73 -2.99
CA PRO A 383 7.01 -5.97 -2.88
C PRO A 383 5.50 -5.69 -2.93
N LEU A 384 4.77 -6.45 -3.74
CA LEU A 384 3.33 -6.33 -3.92
C LEU A 384 2.67 -7.70 -3.82
N ALA A 385 1.63 -7.80 -3.00
CA ALA A 385 0.72 -8.94 -3.01
C ALA A 385 -0.56 -8.55 -3.78
N ILE A 386 -0.87 -9.32 -4.80
CA ILE A 386 -2.12 -9.19 -5.54
C ILE A 386 -3.00 -10.37 -5.15
N PHE A 387 -4.21 -10.07 -4.73
CA PHE A 387 -5.19 -11.05 -4.32
C PHE A 387 -6.25 -11.21 -5.40
N TRP A 388 -6.30 -12.41 -5.92
CA TRP A 388 -7.28 -12.83 -6.91
C TRP A 388 -7.88 -14.18 -6.52
N SER A 389 -9.16 -14.37 -6.79
CA SER A 389 -9.83 -15.65 -6.63
C SER A 389 -11.03 -15.71 -7.57
N THR A 390 -11.32 -16.90 -8.08
CA THR A 390 -12.57 -17.16 -8.83
C THR A 390 -13.85 -16.91 -8.01
N LYS A 391 -13.71 -16.58 -6.74
CA LYS A 391 -14.80 -16.23 -5.82
C LYS A 391 -14.90 -14.74 -5.55
N ASN A 392 -13.95 -13.93 -6.06
CA ASN A 392 -13.98 -12.49 -5.89
C ASN A 392 -15.12 -11.89 -6.71
N THR A 393 -16.07 -11.26 -6.04
CA THR A 393 -17.31 -10.72 -6.62
C THR A 393 -17.46 -9.22 -6.32
N ARG A 394 -18.35 -8.55 -7.06
CA ARG A 394 -18.75 -7.15 -6.82
C ARG A 394 -19.55 -6.94 -5.53
N ARG A 395 -19.83 -7.96 -4.77
CA ARG A 395 -20.41 -7.81 -3.43
C ARG A 395 -19.38 -7.24 -2.47
N THR A 396 -19.79 -6.26 -1.68
CA THR A 396 -18.95 -5.71 -0.60
C THR A 396 -19.12 -6.53 0.68
N GLY A 397 -18.02 -6.78 1.39
CA GLY A 397 -18.10 -7.52 2.65
C GLY A 397 -16.76 -8.10 3.11
N ASN A 398 -16.79 -9.36 3.51
CA ASN A 398 -15.57 -10.04 3.97
C ASN A 398 -14.71 -10.47 2.77
N ILE A 399 -13.58 -9.81 2.58
CA ILE A 399 -12.62 -10.06 1.50
C ILE A 399 -12.10 -11.50 1.51
N ALA A 400 -11.91 -12.12 2.69
CA ALA A 400 -11.49 -13.51 2.79
C ALA A 400 -12.56 -14.52 2.31
N GLN A 401 -13.77 -14.05 2.06
CA GLN A 401 -14.86 -14.83 1.45
C GLN A 401 -15.08 -14.48 -0.02
N GLY A 402 -14.29 -13.54 -0.57
CA GLY A 402 -14.41 -13.08 -1.94
C GLY A 402 -15.35 -11.88 -2.13
N PHE A 403 -15.83 -11.24 -1.06
CA PHE A 403 -16.69 -10.05 -1.16
C PHE A 403 -15.82 -8.78 -1.28
N VAL A 404 -15.30 -8.56 -2.46
CA VAL A 404 -14.27 -7.56 -2.76
C VAL A 404 -14.87 -6.19 -3.11
N GLY A 405 -16.00 -6.18 -3.83
CA GLY A 405 -16.74 -4.98 -4.24
C GLY A 405 -16.36 -4.50 -5.64
N THR A 406 -15.09 -4.31 -5.91
CA THR A 406 -14.51 -3.96 -7.21
C THR A 406 -13.04 -4.38 -7.21
N SER A 407 -12.40 -4.45 -8.36
CA SER A 407 -10.94 -4.48 -8.40
C SER A 407 -10.40 -3.17 -7.86
N PHE A 408 -9.38 -3.19 -7.02
CA PHE A 408 -8.81 -1.98 -6.42
C PHE A 408 -7.41 -2.19 -5.86
N PHE A 409 -6.63 -1.09 -5.81
CA PHE A 409 -5.39 -1.02 -5.07
C PHE A 409 -5.61 -0.44 -3.66
N ASN A 410 -5.08 -1.12 -2.65
CA ASN A 410 -5.12 -0.65 -1.27
C ASN A 410 -3.76 -0.03 -0.88
N VAL A 411 -3.73 1.30 -0.80
CA VAL A 411 -2.53 2.07 -0.48
C VAL A 411 -2.00 1.75 0.93
N ALA A 412 -2.88 1.51 1.90
CA ALA A 412 -2.51 1.37 3.30
C ALA A 412 -1.64 0.14 3.57
N ASN A 413 -1.91 -0.97 2.88
CA ASN A 413 -1.20 -2.24 3.07
C ASN A 413 -0.40 -2.70 1.84
N ASN A 414 -0.35 -1.89 0.78
CA ASN A 414 0.33 -2.17 -0.48
C ASN A 414 -0.12 -3.51 -1.10
N THR A 415 -1.42 -3.68 -1.27
CA THR A 415 -2.03 -4.85 -1.89
C THR A 415 -3.02 -4.44 -2.98
N ALA A 416 -3.22 -5.29 -3.97
CA ALA A 416 -4.31 -5.14 -4.93
C ALA A 416 -5.28 -6.32 -4.81
N TYR A 417 -6.52 -6.09 -5.15
CA TYR A 417 -7.57 -7.12 -5.22
C TYR A 417 -8.18 -7.08 -6.61
N ILE A 418 -8.29 -8.25 -7.23
CA ILE A 418 -8.80 -8.40 -8.60
C ILE A 418 -10.06 -9.28 -8.54
N LEU A 419 -11.12 -8.87 -9.22
CA LEU A 419 -12.34 -9.65 -9.37
C LEU A 419 -12.09 -10.91 -10.19
N GLY A 420 -12.92 -11.93 -10.02
CA GLY A 420 -12.67 -13.22 -10.69
C GLY A 420 -13.89 -14.14 -10.80
N ASP A 421 -15.10 -13.69 -10.46
CA ASP A 421 -16.30 -14.48 -10.66
C ASP A 421 -16.86 -14.26 -12.06
N ARG A 422 -16.65 -15.23 -12.96
CA ARG A 422 -17.17 -15.20 -14.34
C ARG A 422 -18.69 -15.09 -14.50
N ASN A 423 -19.46 -15.26 -13.44
CA ASN A 423 -20.90 -15.04 -13.49
C ASN A 423 -21.31 -13.61 -13.13
N ASP A 424 -20.35 -12.82 -12.61
CA ASP A 424 -20.56 -11.45 -12.16
C ASP A 424 -19.60 -10.49 -12.90
N ASP A 425 -18.30 -10.65 -12.62
CA ASP A 425 -17.22 -9.82 -13.14
C ASP A 425 -15.88 -10.52 -12.96
N SER A 426 -15.01 -10.53 -13.98
CA SER A 426 -13.80 -11.36 -13.97
C SER A 426 -12.62 -10.68 -14.66
N ASP A 427 -11.87 -9.90 -13.90
CA ASP A 427 -10.79 -9.02 -14.39
C ASP A 427 -9.44 -9.72 -14.58
N GLU A 428 -9.34 -11.04 -14.35
CA GLU A 428 -8.05 -11.74 -14.47
C GLU A 428 -7.43 -11.70 -15.87
N PHE A 429 -8.22 -11.38 -16.89
CA PHE A 429 -7.76 -11.19 -18.28
C PHE A 429 -7.99 -9.76 -18.79
N ASP A 430 -8.56 -8.88 -17.98
CA ASP A 430 -8.68 -7.46 -18.27
C ASP A 430 -7.35 -6.75 -18.01
N ASP A 431 -6.44 -6.89 -18.99
CA ASP A 431 -5.11 -6.28 -18.92
C ASP A 431 -5.20 -4.76 -18.62
N SER A 432 -6.30 -4.12 -19.02
CA SER A 432 -6.60 -2.71 -18.76
C SER A 432 -6.77 -2.43 -17.28
N VAL A 433 -7.62 -3.21 -16.62
CA VAL A 433 -7.95 -3.09 -15.20
C VAL A 433 -6.71 -3.41 -14.36
N ILE A 434 -6.03 -4.51 -14.64
CA ILE A 434 -4.84 -4.93 -13.89
C ILE A 434 -3.75 -3.84 -13.93
N ALA A 435 -3.47 -3.30 -15.11
CA ALA A 435 -2.45 -2.26 -15.27
C ALA A 435 -2.87 -0.91 -14.65
N HIS A 436 -4.17 -0.60 -14.63
CA HIS A 436 -4.75 0.58 -13.99
C HIS A 436 -4.57 0.52 -12.47
N GLU A 437 -4.98 -0.57 -11.84
CA GLU A 437 -4.83 -0.74 -10.39
C GLU A 437 -3.36 -0.67 -9.96
N TYR A 438 -2.47 -1.18 -10.82
CA TYR A 438 -1.04 -1.01 -10.60
C TYR A 438 -0.59 0.44 -10.79
N GLY A 439 -1.23 1.21 -11.66
CA GLY A 439 -1.01 2.65 -11.86
C GLY A 439 -1.24 3.47 -10.59
N HIS A 440 -2.26 3.14 -9.79
CA HIS A 440 -2.49 3.76 -8.48
C HIS A 440 -1.36 3.45 -7.49
N MET A 441 -0.86 2.20 -7.47
CA MET A 441 0.31 1.85 -6.65
C MET A 441 1.52 2.69 -7.04
N ILE A 442 1.76 2.84 -8.34
CA ILE A 442 2.86 3.65 -8.87
C ILE A 442 2.73 5.11 -8.45
N ALA A 443 1.53 5.69 -8.56
CA ALA A 443 1.27 7.06 -8.15
C ALA A 443 1.54 7.26 -6.64
N ALA A 444 1.06 6.35 -5.81
CA ALA A 444 1.25 6.41 -4.36
C ALA A 444 2.71 6.23 -3.92
N ARG A 445 3.54 5.52 -4.69
CA ARG A 445 4.92 5.15 -4.28
C ARG A 445 6.00 6.02 -4.89
N PHE A 446 5.84 6.44 -6.14
CA PHE A 446 6.90 7.13 -6.88
C PHE A 446 6.56 8.58 -7.21
N SER A 447 5.33 8.98 -6.95
CA SER A 447 4.82 10.33 -7.12
C SER A 447 4.03 10.76 -5.88
N ARG A 448 2.89 11.36 -6.09
CA ARG A 448 1.94 11.73 -5.07
C ARG A 448 0.52 11.40 -5.54
N ASP A 449 -0.23 10.69 -4.72
CA ASP A 449 -1.66 10.48 -4.88
C ASP A 449 -2.39 11.01 -3.64
N ASP A 450 -3.17 12.06 -3.83
CA ASP A 450 -4.00 12.69 -2.79
C ASP A 450 -5.50 12.42 -3.05
N SER A 451 -5.82 11.45 -3.92
CA SER A 451 -7.21 11.11 -4.25
C SER A 451 -7.98 10.64 -3.01
N PRO A 452 -9.18 11.16 -2.77
CA PRO A 452 -10.09 10.60 -1.78
C PRO A 452 -10.71 9.27 -2.23
N GLY A 453 -10.49 8.84 -3.48
CA GLY A 453 -11.07 7.63 -4.07
C GLY A 453 -12.55 7.75 -4.39
N GLY A 454 -13.17 6.62 -4.65
CA GLY A 454 -14.61 6.49 -4.92
C GLY A 454 -14.91 6.23 -6.39
N GLU A 455 -16.12 5.75 -6.64
CA GLU A 455 -16.61 5.37 -7.97
C GLU A 455 -16.67 6.55 -8.93
N THR A 456 -16.29 6.37 -10.18
CA THR A 456 -16.29 7.38 -11.24
C THR A 456 -17.15 6.95 -12.43
N HIS A 457 -17.75 7.93 -13.14
CA HIS A 457 -18.52 7.69 -14.35
C HIS A 457 -18.25 8.78 -15.38
N LEU A 458 -18.40 8.42 -16.65
CA LEU A 458 -18.27 9.37 -17.75
C LEU A 458 -19.22 10.57 -17.56
N GLY A 459 -18.69 11.78 -17.68
CA GLY A 459 -19.40 13.03 -17.50
C GLY A 459 -19.50 13.53 -16.06
N ASP A 460 -18.86 12.85 -15.12
CA ASP A 460 -18.72 13.36 -13.77
C ASP A 460 -17.84 14.62 -13.71
N VAL A 461 -18.19 15.51 -12.81
CA VAL A 461 -17.32 16.61 -12.40
C VAL A 461 -16.70 16.20 -11.08
N LEU A 462 -15.58 15.47 -11.19
CA LEU A 462 -14.91 14.85 -10.04
C LEU A 462 -14.14 15.87 -9.18
N ASP A 463 -13.87 15.51 -7.95
CA ASP A 463 -12.76 16.14 -7.22
C ASP A 463 -11.51 16.07 -8.09
N PRO A 464 -10.79 17.19 -8.30
CA PRO A 464 -9.66 17.21 -9.24
C PRO A 464 -8.55 16.20 -8.94
N ARG A 465 -8.40 15.79 -7.69
CA ARG A 465 -7.44 14.75 -7.27
C ARG A 465 -7.90 13.37 -7.70
N VAL A 466 -9.20 13.10 -7.66
CA VAL A 466 -9.77 11.86 -8.20
C VAL A 466 -9.57 11.81 -9.71
N ALA A 467 -9.92 12.89 -10.42
CA ALA A 467 -9.73 12.96 -11.87
C ALA A 467 -8.26 12.76 -12.29
N TRP A 468 -7.32 13.29 -11.51
CA TRP A 468 -5.89 13.08 -11.73
C TRP A 468 -5.49 11.63 -11.49
N SER A 469 -5.86 11.03 -10.38
CA SER A 469 -5.53 9.65 -10.00
C SER A 469 -6.03 8.65 -11.04
N GLU A 470 -7.31 8.73 -11.39
CA GLU A 470 -7.96 7.86 -12.38
C GLU A 470 -7.41 8.09 -13.78
N GLY A 471 -7.29 9.35 -14.20
CA GLY A 471 -6.76 9.69 -15.52
C GLY A 471 -5.29 9.28 -15.70
N TRP A 472 -4.47 9.40 -14.67
CA TRP A 472 -3.11 8.86 -14.65
C TRP A 472 -3.11 7.34 -14.78
N ALA A 473 -3.93 6.63 -13.99
CA ALA A 473 -4.00 5.18 -14.01
C ALA A 473 -4.47 4.64 -15.37
N ASN A 474 -5.45 5.31 -16.00
CA ASN A 474 -5.90 5.01 -17.35
C ASN A 474 -4.78 5.19 -18.39
N PHE A 475 -4.07 6.32 -18.33
CA PHE A 475 -2.91 6.59 -19.20
C PHE A 475 -1.79 5.55 -18.98
N PHE A 476 -1.41 5.29 -17.74
CA PHE A 476 -0.35 4.33 -17.41
C PHE A 476 -0.69 2.92 -17.92
N SER A 477 -1.95 2.49 -17.72
CA SER A 477 -2.45 1.23 -18.27
C SER A 477 -2.26 1.12 -19.78
N ALA A 478 -2.59 2.18 -20.51
CA ALA A 478 -2.42 2.22 -21.98
C ALA A 478 -0.94 2.14 -22.39
N VAL A 479 -0.05 2.83 -21.68
CA VAL A 479 1.41 2.78 -21.92
C VAL A 479 1.95 1.36 -21.70
N VAL A 480 1.59 0.71 -20.59
CA VAL A 480 2.03 -0.67 -20.25
C VAL A 480 1.59 -1.68 -21.31
N ARG A 481 0.38 -1.54 -21.82
CA ARG A 481 -0.18 -2.42 -22.85
C ARG A 481 0.25 -2.03 -24.28
N ASN A 482 0.76 -0.81 -24.45
CA ASN A 482 0.98 -0.19 -25.78
C ASN A 482 -0.31 -0.18 -26.63
N ASP A 483 -1.43 0.06 -25.98
CA ASP A 483 -2.78 0.09 -26.57
C ASP A 483 -3.61 1.21 -25.92
N SER A 484 -4.10 2.13 -26.72
CA SER A 484 -4.95 3.24 -26.25
C SER A 484 -6.35 2.81 -25.85
N ILE A 485 -6.77 1.62 -26.28
CA ILE A 485 -8.13 1.14 -26.06
C ILE A 485 -8.21 0.46 -24.69
N TRP A 486 -9.06 1.00 -23.84
CA TRP A 486 -9.49 0.35 -22.61
C TRP A 486 -10.58 -0.66 -22.91
N ARG A 487 -10.48 -1.82 -22.29
CA ARG A 487 -11.53 -2.83 -22.27
C ARG A 487 -11.63 -3.40 -20.88
N ASP A 488 -12.86 -3.58 -20.44
CA ASP A 488 -13.24 -4.14 -19.16
C ASP A 488 -14.49 -4.97 -19.40
N ASP A 489 -14.39 -6.28 -19.19
CA ASP A 489 -15.49 -7.21 -19.42
C ASP A 489 -16.31 -7.40 -18.15
N SER A 490 -17.58 -7.73 -18.31
CA SER A 490 -18.46 -8.02 -17.18
C SER A 490 -19.62 -8.94 -17.58
N GLY A 491 -20.34 -9.41 -16.55
CA GLY A 491 -21.48 -10.30 -16.71
C GLY A 491 -21.08 -11.74 -16.99
N PRO A 492 -22.05 -12.63 -17.19
CA PRO A 492 -21.77 -14.06 -17.38
C PRO A 492 -20.83 -14.32 -18.56
N SER A 493 -19.64 -14.86 -18.26
CA SER A 493 -18.58 -15.16 -19.25
C SER A 493 -18.07 -13.93 -20.02
N GLY A 494 -18.13 -12.73 -19.40
CA GLY A 494 -17.56 -11.51 -19.95
C GLY A 494 -18.23 -11.00 -21.23
N VAL A 495 -19.55 -11.18 -21.35
CA VAL A 495 -20.30 -10.79 -22.58
C VAL A 495 -20.56 -9.29 -22.71
N ASN A 496 -20.46 -8.53 -21.64
CA ASN A 496 -20.61 -7.08 -21.64
C ASN A 496 -19.22 -6.46 -21.60
N VAL A 497 -18.93 -5.55 -22.50
CA VAL A 497 -17.64 -4.84 -22.54
C VAL A 497 -17.85 -3.35 -22.39
N TYR A 498 -17.27 -2.77 -21.35
CA TYR A 498 -17.06 -1.34 -21.27
C TYR A 498 -15.79 -1.00 -22.05
N ARG A 499 -15.89 -0.08 -23.01
CA ARG A 499 -14.78 0.28 -23.89
C ARG A 499 -14.68 1.79 -24.08
N PHE A 500 -13.47 2.32 -23.97
CA PHE A 500 -13.15 3.68 -24.44
C PHE A 500 -11.75 3.71 -25.09
N ASP A 501 -11.48 4.75 -25.88
CA ASP A 501 -10.17 4.95 -26.53
C ASP A 501 -9.59 6.29 -26.07
N LEU A 502 -8.37 6.27 -25.55
CA LEU A 502 -7.67 7.50 -25.14
C LEU A 502 -7.35 8.44 -26.32
N ARG A 503 -7.53 7.99 -27.57
CA ARG A 503 -7.48 8.85 -28.75
C ARG A 503 -8.76 9.65 -28.97
N ASP A 504 -9.86 9.25 -28.33
CA ASP A 504 -11.12 9.97 -28.36
C ASP A 504 -11.05 11.17 -27.42
N ARG A 505 -10.54 12.30 -27.93
CA ARG A 505 -10.18 13.50 -27.15
C ARG A 505 -11.26 13.98 -26.18
N ILE A 506 -12.51 13.94 -26.61
CA ILE A 506 -13.69 14.28 -25.80
C ILE A 506 -14.78 13.27 -26.16
N PRO A 507 -14.90 12.17 -25.41
CA PRO A 507 -15.98 11.22 -25.59
C PRO A 507 -17.36 11.88 -25.44
N ALA A 508 -18.35 11.39 -26.17
CA ALA A 508 -19.70 11.90 -26.07
C ALA A 508 -20.24 11.70 -24.64
N GLY A 509 -20.70 12.80 -24.04
CA GLY A 509 -21.21 12.81 -22.66
C GLY A 509 -20.19 13.26 -21.61
N ASP A 510 -18.91 13.41 -21.97
CA ASP A 510 -17.90 13.98 -21.07
C ASP A 510 -18.13 15.48 -20.81
N ARG A 511 -17.65 15.93 -19.66
CA ARG A 511 -17.57 17.36 -19.27
C ARG A 511 -16.11 17.75 -19.17
N PRO A 512 -15.50 18.20 -20.26
CA PRO A 512 -14.05 18.38 -20.35
C PRO A 512 -13.54 19.41 -19.34
N GLY A 513 -12.42 19.08 -18.71
CA GLY A 513 -11.73 19.91 -17.73
C GLY A 513 -10.77 19.07 -16.86
N TYR A 514 -10.04 19.74 -15.97
CA TYR A 514 -9.14 19.06 -15.02
C TYR A 514 -9.89 18.25 -13.92
N TRP A 515 -11.19 18.31 -13.94
CA TRP A 515 -12.12 17.50 -13.12
C TRP A 515 -12.65 16.26 -13.85
N SER A 516 -12.25 16.01 -15.08
CA SER A 516 -12.62 14.85 -15.87
C SER A 516 -11.44 13.89 -15.97
N GLU A 517 -11.58 12.66 -15.51
CA GLU A 517 -10.56 11.61 -15.64
C GLU A 517 -10.22 11.35 -17.10
N THR A 518 -11.24 11.40 -17.98
CA THR A 518 -11.08 11.22 -19.42
C THR A 518 -10.23 12.32 -20.01
N SER A 519 -10.49 13.59 -19.64
CA SER A 519 -9.68 14.72 -20.10
C SER A 519 -8.23 14.61 -19.66
N VAL A 520 -7.97 14.14 -18.45
CA VAL A 520 -6.62 13.88 -17.93
C VAL A 520 -5.93 12.76 -18.71
N GLY A 521 -6.57 11.59 -18.81
CA GLY A 521 -5.99 10.42 -19.48
C GLY A 521 -5.71 10.65 -20.96
N THR A 522 -6.67 11.25 -21.69
CA THR A 522 -6.51 11.56 -23.11
C THR A 522 -5.47 12.64 -23.37
N LEU A 523 -5.30 13.63 -22.48
CA LEU A 523 -4.23 14.62 -22.59
C LEU A 523 -2.85 13.97 -22.42
N LEU A 524 -2.68 13.14 -21.38
CA LEU A 524 -1.42 12.42 -21.14
C LEU A 524 -1.07 11.47 -22.28
N TRP A 525 -2.08 10.80 -22.86
CA TRP A 525 -1.88 9.93 -24.02
C TRP A 525 -1.42 10.73 -25.24
N GLU A 526 -2.02 11.90 -25.50
CA GLU A 526 -1.65 12.75 -26.61
C GLU A 526 -0.23 13.35 -26.45
N LEU A 527 0.23 13.60 -25.22
CA LEU A 527 1.63 13.91 -24.93
C LEU A 527 2.56 12.76 -25.30
N TYR A 528 2.16 11.53 -25.00
CA TYR A 528 2.95 10.33 -25.23
C TYR A 528 2.96 9.88 -26.70
N GLU A 529 1.79 9.76 -27.31
CA GLU A 529 1.66 9.27 -28.70
C GLU A 529 1.98 10.35 -29.72
N GLY A 530 1.71 11.62 -29.38
CA GLY A 530 1.70 12.75 -30.30
C GLY A 530 0.39 12.86 -31.06
N SER A 531 0.11 14.01 -31.63
CA SER A 531 -1.07 14.21 -32.48
C SER A 531 -0.73 15.03 -33.72
N ASP A 532 -1.50 14.83 -34.80
CA ASP A 532 -1.40 15.63 -36.04
C ASP A 532 -1.66 17.11 -35.80
N SER A 533 -2.48 17.45 -34.77
CA SER A 533 -2.80 18.82 -34.40
C SER A 533 -1.67 19.55 -33.66
N THR A 534 -0.69 18.83 -33.13
CA THR A 534 0.48 19.39 -32.42
C THR A 534 1.75 19.39 -33.24
N GLY A 535 1.68 19.03 -34.51
CA GLY A 535 2.87 18.91 -35.37
C GLY A 535 3.75 17.70 -34.98
N ASN A 536 3.16 16.61 -34.46
CA ASN A 536 3.83 15.39 -34.05
C ASN A 536 4.83 15.54 -32.87
N VAL A 537 4.63 16.50 -31.99
CA VAL A 537 5.43 16.60 -30.77
C VAL A 537 5.07 15.42 -29.87
N ARG A 538 6.06 14.53 -29.65
CA ARG A 538 5.94 13.34 -28.82
C ARG A 538 6.95 13.41 -27.68
N TYR A 539 6.52 12.95 -26.53
CA TYR A 539 7.38 12.84 -25.37
C TYR A 539 7.47 11.37 -24.94
N PRO A 540 8.69 10.77 -24.90
CA PRO A 540 8.83 9.42 -24.41
C PRO A 540 8.33 9.32 -22.96
N PHE A 541 7.89 8.14 -22.58
CA PHE A 541 7.34 7.92 -21.24
C PHE A 541 8.32 8.34 -20.13
N SER A 542 9.64 8.22 -20.34
CA SER A 542 10.66 8.67 -19.38
C SER A 542 10.61 10.16 -19.06
N GLU A 543 10.22 11.01 -20.01
CA GLU A 543 10.08 12.45 -19.81
C GLU A 543 8.79 12.78 -19.03
N ILE A 544 7.68 12.10 -19.39
CA ILE A 544 6.42 12.18 -18.67
C ILE A 544 6.60 11.65 -17.23
N TRP A 545 7.30 10.53 -17.08
CA TRP A 545 7.65 9.93 -15.79
C TRP A 545 8.43 10.89 -14.88
N THR A 546 9.36 11.64 -15.45
CA THR A 546 10.16 12.59 -14.67
C THR A 546 9.29 13.70 -14.07
N ALA A 547 8.40 14.31 -14.89
CA ALA A 547 7.47 15.33 -14.41
C ALA A 547 6.45 14.76 -13.38
N PHE A 548 5.98 13.54 -13.62
CA PHE A 548 5.12 12.82 -12.69
C PHE A 548 5.81 12.56 -11.35
N SER A 549 7.07 12.15 -11.35
CA SER A 549 7.82 11.87 -10.13
C SER A 549 8.12 13.12 -9.30
N ASP A 550 8.19 14.30 -9.91
CA ASP A 550 8.40 15.57 -9.20
C ASP A 550 7.22 15.93 -8.29
N LEU A 551 6.01 15.49 -8.63
CA LEU A 551 4.79 15.70 -7.83
C LEU A 551 4.86 15.19 -6.39
N ARG A 552 5.83 14.33 -6.07
CA ARG A 552 6.03 13.80 -4.69
C ARG A 552 6.17 14.90 -3.64
N ASN A 553 6.61 16.09 -4.04
CA ASN A 553 6.83 17.23 -3.17
C ASN A 553 5.62 18.16 -3.08
N ASP A 554 4.63 18.00 -3.96
CA ASP A 554 3.42 18.79 -3.98
C ASP A 554 2.35 18.24 -3.04
N ARG A 555 1.25 18.97 -2.92
CA ARG A 555 0.11 18.61 -2.07
C ARG A 555 -1.18 19.01 -2.75
N PHE A 556 -2.23 18.26 -2.51
CA PHE A 556 -3.50 18.38 -3.23
C PHE A 556 -3.30 18.24 -4.74
N VAL A 557 -2.52 17.20 -5.11
CA VAL A 557 -2.02 17.00 -6.47
C VAL A 557 -3.17 16.74 -7.45
N TYR A 558 -3.17 17.48 -8.54
CA TYR A 558 -4.07 17.32 -9.67
C TYR A 558 -3.38 17.79 -10.97
N LEU A 559 -3.99 17.55 -12.12
CA LEU A 559 -3.37 17.76 -13.43
C LEU A 559 -2.55 19.04 -13.59
N PRO A 560 -3.01 20.24 -13.18
CA PRO A 560 -2.23 21.46 -13.32
C PRO A 560 -0.83 21.44 -12.70
N TYR A 561 -0.63 20.74 -11.56
CA TYR A 561 0.72 20.60 -10.98
C TYR A 561 1.64 19.79 -11.89
N PHE A 562 1.14 18.70 -12.48
CA PHE A 562 1.89 17.94 -13.47
C PHE A 562 2.28 18.83 -14.66
N LEU A 563 1.35 19.62 -15.19
CA LEU A 563 1.59 20.53 -16.32
C LEU A 563 2.63 21.61 -15.96
N GLU A 564 2.64 22.09 -14.72
CA GLU A 564 3.64 23.05 -14.24
C GLU A 564 5.05 22.44 -14.23
N HIS A 565 5.22 21.24 -13.67
CA HIS A 565 6.50 20.52 -13.70
C HIS A 565 6.95 20.17 -15.11
N PHE A 566 6.01 19.74 -15.94
CA PHE A 566 6.29 19.39 -17.33
C PHE A 566 6.75 20.64 -18.13
N ALA A 567 6.04 21.76 -17.99
CA ALA A 567 6.38 23.02 -18.64
C ALA A 567 7.72 23.60 -18.18
N ALA A 568 8.06 23.45 -16.90
CA ALA A 568 9.35 23.88 -16.36
C ALA A 568 10.52 23.13 -16.99
N ARG A 569 10.32 21.87 -17.36
CA ARG A 569 11.33 21.02 -18.02
C ARG A 569 11.37 21.20 -19.52
N TYR A 570 10.19 21.38 -20.13
CA TYR A 570 10.00 21.45 -21.58
C TYR A 570 9.25 22.73 -21.98
N PRO A 571 9.87 23.92 -21.81
CA PRO A 571 9.19 25.20 -22.10
C PRO A 571 8.67 25.30 -23.54
N ALA A 572 9.36 24.68 -24.49
CA ALA A 572 8.95 24.69 -25.90
C ALA A 572 7.69 23.84 -26.17
N ALA A 573 7.33 22.95 -25.25
CA ALA A 573 6.12 22.14 -25.37
C ALA A 573 4.84 22.95 -25.15
N ILE A 574 4.91 24.05 -24.45
CA ILE A 574 3.75 24.82 -24.01
C ILE A 574 2.91 25.28 -25.19
N ASP A 575 3.54 25.91 -26.21
CA ASP A 575 2.82 26.43 -27.36
C ASP A 575 2.23 25.31 -28.23
N ALA A 576 2.91 24.16 -28.30
CA ALA A 576 2.44 23.00 -29.06
C ALA A 576 1.25 22.30 -28.37
N LEU A 577 1.25 22.27 -27.02
CA LEU A 577 0.24 21.56 -26.24
C LEU A 577 -0.96 22.42 -25.87
N GLN A 578 -0.84 23.75 -25.92
CA GLN A 578 -1.93 24.65 -25.60
C GLN A 578 -3.22 24.37 -26.40
N PRO A 579 -3.18 24.17 -27.72
CA PRO A 579 -4.38 23.84 -28.50
C PRO A 579 -5.03 22.53 -28.07
N VAL A 580 -4.21 21.55 -27.71
CA VAL A 580 -4.66 20.22 -27.23
C VAL A 580 -5.33 20.30 -25.86
N ALA A 581 -4.72 21.03 -24.95
CA ALA A 581 -5.27 21.27 -23.62
C ALA A 581 -6.57 22.09 -23.69
N GLN A 582 -6.63 23.09 -24.56
CA GLN A 582 -7.83 23.93 -24.75
C GLN A 582 -9.04 23.14 -25.25
N LEU A 583 -8.85 22.11 -26.09
CA LEU A 583 -9.93 21.21 -26.47
C LEU A 583 -10.60 20.56 -25.26
N ARG A 584 -9.86 20.38 -24.18
CA ARG A 584 -10.31 19.81 -22.90
C ARG A 584 -10.65 20.87 -21.86
N SER A 585 -10.87 22.13 -22.28
CA SER A 585 -11.11 23.26 -21.39
C SER A 585 -10.01 23.50 -20.36
N ILE A 586 -8.76 23.12 -20.69
CA ILE A 586 -7.58 23.26 -19.84
C ILE A 586 -6.66 24.32 -20.45
N ASP A 587 -6.30 25.34 -19.66
CA ASP A 587 -5.30 26.34 -20.07
C ASP A 587 -3.91 25.91 -19.60
N PHE A 588 -2.99 25.72 -20.56
CA PHE A 588 -1.64 25.22 -20.33
C PHE A 588 -0.55 26.28 -20.50
N ARG A 589 -0.87 27.56 -20.54
CA ARG A 589 0.14 28.59 -20.78
C ARG A 589 1.06 28.80 -19.57
N ALA A 590 2.35 28.94 -19.83
CA ALA A 590 3.43 29.01 -18.83
C ALA A 590 3.36 30.15 -17.82
N ASN A 591 2.65 31.21 -18.13
CA ASN A 591 2.43 32.33 -17.22
C ASN A 591 1.32 32.06 -16.21
N VAL A 592 0.72 30.91 -16.32
CA VAL A 592 -0.40 30.45 -15.53
C VAL A 592 0.11 29.41 -14.57
N ARG A 593 0.57 29.85 -13.40
CA ARG A 593 0.74 28.94 -12.30
C ARG A 593 -0.65 28.38 -11.95
N PRO A 594 -0.86 27.06 -11.97
CA PRO A 594 -2.12 26.45 -11.61
C PRO A 594 -2.64 26.91 -10.24
N SER A 595 -1.71 27.17 -9.32
CA SER A 595 -1.98 27.78 -8.04
C SER A 595 -2.64 29.17 -8.10
N VAL A 596 -2.57 29.85 -9.23
CA VAL A 596 -3.11 31.21 -9.40
C VAL A 596 -4.41 31.21 -10.21
N THR A 597 -4.53 30.38 -11.26
CA THR A 597 -5.67 30.41 -12.19
C THR A 597 -6.71 29.32 -11.92
N MET A 598 -6.27 28.19 -11.38
CA MET A 598 -7.12 27.05 -11.02
C MET A 598 -6.76 26.58 -9.59
N PRO A 599 -6.83 27.48 -8.58
CA PRO A 599 -6.33 27.14 -7.26
C PRO A 599 -7.18 26.04 -6.62
N PHE A 600 -6.50 24.99 -6.18
CA PHE A 600 -7.09 23.91 -5.39
C PHE A 600 -6.10 23.55 -4.27
N PRO A 601 -6.41 23.72 -3.00
CA PRO A 601 -7.63 24.35 -2.44
C PRO A 601 -7.83 25.80 -2.86
N ARG A 602 -9.10 26.25 -2.91
CA ARG A 602 -9.44 27.63 -3.31
C ARG A 602 -9.03 28.62 -2.19
N PRO A 603 -8.29 29.70 -2.49
CA PRO A 603 -8.00 30.70 -1.46
C PRO A 603 -9.28 31.43 -1.04
N MET A 604 -9.44 31.65 0.26
CA MET A 604 -10.55 32.46 0.77
C MET A 604 -10.34 33.94 0.38
N ALA A 605 -11.34 34.54 -0.23
CA ALA A 605 -11.40 35.98 -0.50
C ALA A 605 -11.82 36.73 0.77
N GLY A 606 -10.92 36.95 1.72
CA GLY A 606 -11.19 37.49 3.04
C GLY A 606 -11.50 36.39 4.07
N ASN A 607 -12.17 36.81 5.17
CA ASN A 607 -12.39 35.90 6.32
C ASN A 607 -13.67 35.06 6.21
N THR A 608 -14.49 35.26 5.18
CA THR A 608 -15.79 34.60 5.04
C THR A 608 -16.04 34.22 3.59
N VAL A 609 -16.48 32.98 3.37
CA VAL A 609 -16.91 32.46 2.09
C VAL A 609 -18.25 31.76 2.24
N THR A 610 -18.98 31.66 1.15
CA THR A 610 -20.26 30.90 1.07
C THR A 610 -20.20 29.88 -0.04
N GLY A 611 -20.97 28.83 0.06
CA GLY A 611 -21.05 27.80 -0.95
C GLY A 611 -22.25 26.89 -0.73
N TYR A 612 -22.41 25.97 -1.65
CA TYR A 612 -23.41 24.88 -1.59
C TYR A 612 -22.67 23.56 -1.79
N VAL A 613 -22.77 22.65 -0.83
CA VAL A 613 -22.23 21.31 -0.91
C VAL A 613 -23.36 20.32 -1.18
N ASP A 614 -23.16 19.40 -2.12
CA ASP A 614 -24.13 18.39 -2.49
C ASP A 614 -23.49 17.02 -2.72
N SER A 615 -23.67 16.12 -1.78
CA SER A 615 -23.39 14.69 -1.97
C SER A 615 -24.64 13.84 -2.16
N VAL A 616 -25.84 14.45 -2.10
CA VAL A 616 -27.13 13.76 -2.29
C VAL A 616 -27.42 13.48 -3.76
N THR A 617 -27.02 14.36 -4.65
CA THR A 617 -27.27 14.25 -6.08
C THR A 617 -25.95 14.22 -6.85
N PRO A 618 -25.46 13.05 -7.27
CA PRO A 618 -26.09 11.73 -7.37
C PRO A 618 -25.71 10.71 -6.26
N HIS A 619 -25.65 11.04 -5.01
CA HIS A 619 -25.25 10.16 -3.90
C HIS A 619 -23.79 9.74 -3.92
N ARG A 620 -22.89 10.69 -4.09
CA ARG A 620 -21.42 10.49 -4.08
C ARG A 620 -20.69 11.55 -3.30
N THR A 621 -19.54 11.19 -2.79
CA THR A 621 -18.67 12.05 -1.95
C THR A 621 -17.44 12.57 -2.68
N ASN A 622 -17.13 12.05 -3.86
CA ASN A 622 -15.92 12.35 -4.63
C ASN A 622 -16.13 13.29 -5.83
N LEU A 623 -17.28 13.95 -5.90
CA LEU A 623 -17.55 14.99 -6.88
C LEU A 623 -17.09 16.36 -6.37
N MET A 624 -16.75 17.26 -7.29
CA MET A 624 -16.33 18.63 -6.98
C MET A 624 -17.37 19.42 -6.15
N GLN A 625 -18.64 19.06 -6.28
CA GLN A 625 -19.73 19.63 -5.51
C GLN A 625 -19.93 18.99 -4.12
N SER A 626 -19.33 17.83 -3.88
CA SER A 626 -19.55 17.06 -2.63
C SER A 626 -18.68 17.55 -1.48
N SER A 627 -17.57 18.19 -1.80
CA SER A 627 -16.65 18.79 -0.81
C SER A 627 -16.06 20.08 -1.37
N HIS A 628 -15.97 21.11 -0.53
CA HIS A 628 -15.29 22.36 -0.86
C HIS A 628 -14.05 22.51 -0.01
N TYR A 629 -12.92 22.82 -0.64
CA TYR A 629 -11.63 23.03 0.00
C TYR A 629 -11.22 24.50 -0.07
N TRP A 630 -11.08 25.14 1.09
CA TRP A 630 -10.72 26.55 1.20
C TRP A 630 -9.39 26.72 1.92
N SER A 631 -8.46 27.46 1.34
CA SER A 631 -7.19 27.79 1.99
C SER A 631 -7.20 29.19 2.57
N PHE A 632 -6.57 29.33 3.73
CA PHE A 632 -6.30 30.62 4.38
C PHE A 632 -4.90 30.66 4.96
N THR A 633 -4.31 31.85 5.03
CA THR A 633 -2.98 32.06 5.61
C THR A 633 -3.11 32.92 6.88
N THR A 634 -2.36 32.53 7.90
CA THR A 634 -2.33 33.27 9.18
C THR A 634 -0.91 33.50 9.65
N THR A 635 -0.70 34.60 10.42
CA THR A 635 0.53 34.87 11.15
C THR A 635 0.64 34.09 12.47
N GLY A 636 -0.37 33.27 12.75
CA GLY A 636 -0.48 32.46 13.97
C GLY A 636 -1.36 33.15 15.02
N GLY A 637 -1.95 32.30 15.90
CA GLY A 637 -2.81 32.79 16.97
C GLY A 637 -3.94 31.83 17.32
N ALA A 638 -4.89 32.29 18.12
CA ALA A 638 -6.12 31.54 18.41
C ALA A 638 -7.05 31.63 17.20
N ALA A 639 -7.32 30.50 16.58
CA ALA A 639 -8.19 30.42 15.43
C ALA A 639 -9.59 29.92 15.83
N SER A 640 -10.61 30.57 15.30
CA SER A 640 -12.01 30.14 15.34
C SER A 640 -12.48 29.96 13.91
N ILE A 641 -12.82 28.72 13.55
CA ILE A 641 -13.30 28.34 12.22
C ILE A 641 -14.73 27.88 12.40
N ARG A 642 -15.68 28.67 11.90
CA ARG A 642 -17.10 28.42 12.07
C ARG A 642 -17.77 28.22 10.72
N MET A 643 -18.54 27.18 10.59
CA MET A 643 -19.45 26.94 9.47
C MET A 643 -20.88 27.01 9.96
N ASP A 644 -21.67 27.87 9.34
CA ASP A 644 -23.11 27.99 9.57
C ASP A 644 -23.85 27.45 8.34
N ILE A 645 -24.85 26.60 8.55
CA ILE A 645 -25.77 26.20 7.51
C ILE A 645 -26.74 27.34 7.27
N THR A 646 -26.82 27.85 6.04
CA THR A 646 -27.61 29.05 5.69
C THR A 646 -28.85 28.74 4.86
N GLY A 647 -28.96 27.51 4.35
CA GLY A 647 -30.10 27.05 3.57
C GLY A 647 -30.00 25.56 3.25
N LEU A 648 -31.09 25.03 2.68
CA LEU A 648 -31.15 23.61 2.27
C LEU A 648 -30.53 23.38 0.89
N GLY A 649 -30.37 24.44 0.10
CA GLY A 649 -29.92 24.35 -1.29
C GLY A 649 -30.88 23.63 -2.22
N PRO A 650 -30.45 23.35 -3.47
CA PRO A 650 -31.32 22.69 -4.46
C PRO A 650 -31.81 21.30 -4.09
N ALA A 651 -31.08 20.53 -3.30
CA ALA A 651 -31.49 19.20 -2.84
C ALA A 651 -32.60 19.24 -1.76
N GLY A 652 -32.71 20.33 -1.01
CA GLY A 652 -33.91 20.76 -0.29
C GLY A 652 -34.43 19.85 0.84
N ASN A 653 -33.59 19.03 1.47
CA ASN A 653 -34.04 18.09 2.51
C ASN A 653 -33.55 18.51 3.91
N PRO A 654 -34.47 18.94 4.82
CA PRO A 654 -34.09 19.33 6.17
C PRO A 654 -33.62 18.17 7.05
N ASN A 655 -33.85 16.92 6.63
CA ASN A 655 -33.34 15.72 7.30
C ASN A 655 -32.04 15.18 6.69
N ALA A 656 -31.46 15.89 5.74
CA ALA A 656 -30.20 15.55 5.07
C ALA A 656 -29.40 16.81 4.77
N ASN A 657 -29.27 17.71 5.76
CA ASN A 657 -28.48 18.95 5.66
C ASN A 657 -27.44 19.08 6.79
N ASP A 658 -26.81 18.01 7.11
CA ASP A 658 -25.72 17.92 8.05
C ASP A 658 -24.38 18.09 7.29
N LEU A 659 -23.65 19.16 7.61
CA LEU A 659 -22.37 19.48 6.98
C LEU A 659 -21.29 19.55 8.04
N ASP A 660 -20.13 18.97 7.76
CA ASP A 660 -18.99 18.90 8.63
C ASP A 660 -17.83 19.79 8.15
N ILE A 661 -16.94 20.16 9.06
CA ILE A 661 -15.68 20.84 8.72
C ILE A 661 -14.47 20.08 9.22
N PHE A 662 -13.44 20.06 8.38
CA PHE A 662 -12.14 19.43 8.67
C PHE A 662 -11.03 20.44 8.40
N LEU A 663 -10.17 20.67 9.40
CA LEU A 663 -9.02 21.54 9.29
C LEU A 663 -7.77 20.70 9.03
N MET A 664 -7.03 21.04 7.98
CA MET A 664 -5.80 20.36 7.57
C MET A 664 -4.66 21.37 7.41
N ASP A 665 -3.42 20.88 7.57
CA ASP A 665 -2.25 21.60 7.07
C ASP A 665 -2.11 21.43 5.55
N MET A 666 -1.16 22.15 4.93
CA MET A 666 -0.90 22.03 3.48
C MET A 666 -0.34 20.66 3.07
N ASN A 667 -0.01 19.78 4.00
CA ASN A 667 0.36 18.39 3.72
C ASN A 667 -0.85 17.45 3.68
N GLY A 668 -2.07 17.95 3.85
CA GLY A 668 -3.28 17.16 3.95
C GLY A 668 -3.46 16.45 5.30
N ARG A 669 -2.61 16.77 6.29
CA ARG A 669 -2.73 16.20 7.63
C ARG A 669 -3.86 16.87 8.37
N LEU A 670 -4.82 16.07 8.84
CA LEU A 670 -5.90 16.55 9.69
C LEU A 670 -5.32 17.10 11.01
N LEU A 671 -5.69 18.34 11.35
CA LEU A 671 -5.31 19.01 12.58
C LEU A 671 -6.45 19.01 13.58
N ASP A 672 -7.68 19.24 13.11
CA ASP A 672 -8.89 19.22 13.92
C ASP A 672 -10.12 19.06 13.03
N ARG A 673 -11.27 18.72 13.61
CA ARG A 673 -12.53 18.61 12.91
C ARG A 673 -13.69 18.98 13.82
N SER A 674 -14.80 19.38 13.21
CA SER A 674 -16.09 19.49 13.86
C SER A 674 -17.09 18.71 13.01
N ASP A 675 -17.59 17.60 13.57
CA ASP A 675 -18.46 16.61 12.95
C ASP A 675 -19.52 16.10 13.95
N ARG A 676 -19.96 16.98 14.85
CA ARG A 676 -20.87 16.65 15.95
C ARG A 676 -22.21 17.37 15.89
N GLY A 677 -22.35 18.28 14.94
CA GLY A 677 -23.60 18.92 14.65
C GLY A 677 -24.63 17.88 14.17
N LEU A 678 -25.84 18.33 14.04
CA LEU A 678 -26.94 17.60 13.43
C LEU A 678 -27.51 18.47 12.31
N ASN A 679 -28.43 17.95 11.56
CA ASN A 679 -29.13 18.69 10.50
C ASN A 679 -29.42 20.13 10.87
N GLY A 680 -28.93 21.08 10.09
CA GLY A 680 -29.13 22.52 10.27
C GLY A 680 -28.29 23.16 11.36
N GLN A 681 -27.40 22.43 12.04
CA GLN A 681 -26.56 22.97 13.09
C GLN A 681 -25.22 23.50 12.53
N SER A 682 -24.66 24.45 13.25
CA SER A 682 -23.35 25.03 12.92
C SER A 682 -22.23 24.18 13.47
N GLU A 683 -21.11 24.13 12.74
CA GLU A 683 -19.87 23.51 13.16
C GLU A 683 -18.83 24.54 13.58
N LEU A 684 -17.99 24.20 14.57
CA LEU A 684 -16.99 25.11 15.14
C LEU A 684 -15.73 24.37 15.53
N ILE A 685 -14.60 24.79 14.95
CA ILE A 685 -13.24 24.43 15.39
C ILE A 685 -12.64 25.61 16.13
N SER A 686 -12.09 25.35 17.31
CA SER A 686 -11.36 26.35 18.10
C SER A 686 -9.98 25.79 18.44
N ILE A 687 -8.94 26.35 17.83
CA ILE A 687 -7.58 25.81 17.91
C ILE A 687 -6.54 26.94 17.88
N ARG A 688 -5.37 26.72 18.47
CA ARG A 688 -4.22 27.63 18.30
C ARG A 688 -3.36 27.15 17.13
N LEU A 689 -3.17 28.00 16.12
CA LEU A 689 -2.39 27.70 14.94
C LEU A 689 -1.07 28.45 14.94
N PRO A 690 0.05 27.85 14.57
CA PRO A 690 1.26 28.54 14.13
C PRO A 690 1.03 29.42 12.89
N ALA A 691 1.99 30.30 12.58
CA ALA A 691 2.00 30.98 11.28
C ALA A 691 2.10 29.95 10.14
N GLY A 692 1.25 30.08 9.12
CA GLY A 692 1.21 29.14 8.00
C GLY A 692 -0.05 29.24 7.17
N THR A 693 -0.13 28.39 6.15
CA THR A 693 -1.32 28.23 5.33
C THR A 693 -2.00 26.91 5.69
N TYR A 694 -3.32 26.96 5.79
CA TYR A 694 -4.18 25.85 6.21
C TYR A 694 -5.32 25.66 5.23
N VAL A 695 -5.92 24.49 5.27
CA VAL A 695 -7.06 24.12 4.43
C VAL A 695 -8.23 23.73 5.31
N VAL A 696 -9.39 24.27 4.99
CA VAL A 696 -10.68 23.87 5.57
C VAL A 696 -11.48 23.15 4.48
N GLU A 697 -11.81 21.90 4.72
CA GLU A 697 -12.80 21.16 3.94
C GLU A 697 -14.17 21.38 4.57
N VAL A 698 -15.16 21.72 3.74
CA VAL A 698 -16.60 21.67 4.08
C VAL A 698 -17.20 20.57 3.23
N ARG A 699 -17.78 19.56 3.84
CA ARG A 699 -18.42 18.44 3.14
C ARG A 699 -19.73 18.03 3.78
N GLY A 700 -20.62 17.38 2.99
CA GLY A 700 -21.82 16.76 3.51
C GLY A 700 -21.46 15.56 4.39
N PHE A 701 -22.10 15.45 5.57
CA PHE A 701 -21.99 14.26 6.40
C PHE A 701 -22.38 13.02 5.60
N TYR A 702 -21.60 11.96 5.78
CA TYR A 702 -21.80 10.70 5.08
C TYR A 702 -21.66 9.55 6.07
N ILE A 703 -22.66 8.68 6.12
CA ILE A 703 -22.62 7.45 6.91
C ILE A 703 -23.21 6.30 6.13
N LYS A 704 -22.52 5.16 6.17
CA LYS A 704 -23.06 3.89 5.71
C LYS A 704 -23.61 3.14 6.94
N ALA A 705 -24.93 3.09 7.08
CA ALA A 705 -25.56 2.38 8.18
C ALA A 705 -25.27 0.86 8.08
N GLU A 706 -25.31 0.15 9.21
CA GLU A 706 -25.16 -1.32 9.27
C GLU A 706 -26.20 -2.06 8.40
N THR A 707 -27.34 -1.43 8.14
CA THR A 707 -28.39 -1.94 7.25
C THR A 707 -28.08 -1.82 5.76
N GLY A 708 -26.91 -1.26 5.39
CA GLY A 708 -26.54 -0.98 4.01
C GLY A 708 -27.12 0.33 3.45
N ASN A 709 -27.99 1.00 4.17
CA ASN A 709 -28.49 2.32 3.78
C ASN A 709 -27.40 3.37 3.96
N VAL A 710 -27.20 4.19 2.94
CA VAL A 710 -26.24 5.30 2.97
C VAL A 710 -27.01 6.60 3.09
N VAL A 711 -26.61 7.44 4.04
CA VAL A 711 -27.14 8.80 4.20
C VAL A 711 -26.14 9.77 3.62
N PHE A 712 -26.58 10.61 2.69
CA PHE A 712 -25.82 11.69 2.08
C PHE A 712 -26.47 13.01 2.42
N ASN A 713 -25.68 14.06 2.61
CA ASN A 713 -26.14 15.35 3.04
C ASN A 713 -25.77 16.48 2.08
N SER A 714 -26.56 17.54 2.05
CA SER A 714 -26.34 18.74 1.22
C SER A 714 -26.81 19.99 1.95
N GLY A 715 -26.26 21.15 1.61
CA GLY A 715 -26.72 22.41 2.18
C GLY A 715 -25.93 23.63 1.72
N ASP A 716 -26.57 24.78 1.78
CA ASP A 716 -25.89 26.07 1.68
C ASP A 716 -25.15 26.38 2.99
N TYR A 717 -23.94 26.88 2.90
CA TYR A 717 -23.15 27.21 4.07
C TYR A 717 -22.47 28.59 3.97
N ARG A 718 -22.10 29.10 5.14
CA ARG A 718 -21.17 30.21 5.33
C ARG A 718 -20.04 29.73 6.21
N LEU A 719 -18.82 29.75 5.70
CA LEU A 719 -17.59 29.46 6.43
C LEU A 719 -16.91 30.76 6.81
N THR A 720 -16.61 30.96 8.08
CA THR A 720 -15.90 32.12 8.63
C THR A 720 -14.65 31.66 9.38
N VAL A 721 -13.50 32.25 9.08
CA VAL A 721 -12.21 32.02 9.74
C VAL A 721 -11.79 33.32 10.44
N ALA A 722 -11.61 33.26 11.74
CA ALA A 722 -11.06 34.37 12.53
C ALA A 722 -9.81 33.85 13.27
N VAL A 723 -8.67 34.58 13.14
CA VAL A 723 -7.45 34.28 13.88
C VAL A 723 -7.03 35.56 14.65
N GLN A 724 -6.81 35.42 15.98
CA GLN A 724 -6.46 36.52 16.91
C GLN A 724 -5.07 36.27 17.50
#